data_1fd5415af4ee89d273a1e92bced064dd
#
_entry.id   1fd5415af4ee89d273a1e92bced064dd
#
_cell.length_a   1.000
_cell.length_b   1.000
_cell.length_c   1.000
_cell.angle_alpha   90.00
_cell.angle_beta   90.00
_cell.angle_gamma   90.00
#
_symmetry.space_group_name_H-M   'P 1'
#
loop_
_entity.id
_entity.type
_entity.pdbx_description
1 polymer ?
#
loop_
_entity_poly.entity_id
_entity_poly.type
_entity_poly.pdbx_seq_one_letter_code
_entity_poly.pdbx_strand_id
1 'polypeptide(L)'
;MRKKVLILGLCLLGVTHSLSSKDKKSIPLYKDAKAPIEKRIDDLISRMTLEEKILQLNQYTLGRNNNVNNVGEEVKKVPSEIGSLIYFDINPELRNSMQKKAMEESRLGIPIIFGYDAIHGFRTIYPISLGQACSWNPGLVEQACAVSAQEARMSGVDWTFSPMIDVARDPRWGRVAEGYGEDPYTNGVFAAASVRGYQGDDMSAENRMAACLKHYVGYGASEAGRDYVYTEISAQTLWDTYLLPYEMGVKAGAATLMSSFNDISGVPGSANPYIMTEILKKRWKHDGFIVSDWGAVEQLKNKGLAATKKDAARYAFNAGLEMDMMSHAYDRHLKELVEEGKVTMAQVDESVRRVLRVKFRLGLFERPYTPVTNEKDRFFRPQSMAVAAQLAAESMVLLKNDNQILPLTNKKKIAVVGPMAKNGWDLLGSWCGHGKDTDVEMLYDGLTAEFGGDAELRYAMGCKPQGNDRSGFAGALDVARWSDVVIVCLGEMLTWSGENASRSTIALPQIQEELVKELKEAGKPVILVLSNGRPLELNRMEPLCDAILEIWQPGINGARSMAGILSGRINPSGKLAMTFPYSTGQIPIYYNRRKSGRGHQGFYKDITSDPLYPFGHGLSYTEFKYGTVTPSATKVKRGDKLSAEVTVTNTGARDGAETVHWFISDPYCSITRPVKELKHFEKQFIKAGETKTFRFDIDLERDFGFVNEDGKRFLEAGEYHILVQGKTVKIELID
;
A
#
# COMPACT_ATOMS: atom_id res chain seq x y z
N MET A 1 1.57 102.77 27.00
CA MET A 1 1.83 102.85 28.46
C MET A 1 1.67 101.44 29.06
N ARG A 2 2.64 101.00 29.78
CA ARG A 2 2.82 99.64 30.32
C ARG A 2 1.87 99.43 31.51
N LYS A 3 1.31 98.19 31.59
CA LYS A 3 0.92 97.67 32.89
C LYS A 3 1.35 96.23 33.00
N LYS A 4 2.16 96.00 34.02
CA LYS A 4 2.61 94.67 34.49
C LYS A 4 1.44 94.00 35.25
N VAL A 5 1.27 92.69 35.01
CA VAL A 5 0.43 91.90 35.91
C VAL A 5 1.29 90.69 36.34
N LEU A 6 1.39 90.55 37.63
CA LEU A 6 2.04 89.53 38.43
C LEU A 6 1.14 88.30 38.50
N ILE A 7 1.59 87.14 38.20
CA ILE A 7 0.83 85.89 38.43
C ILE A 7 1.63 84.98 39.37
N LEU A 8 0.94 84.67 40.49
CA LEU A 8 1.36 83.79 41.56
C LEU A 8 1.38 82.32 41.03
N GLY A 9 2.47 81.60 41.26
CA GLY A 9 2.54 80.17 40.99
C GLY A 9 1.92 79.37 42.14
N LEU A 10 1.00 78.47 41.80
CA LEU A 10 0.51 77.42 42.68
C LEU A 10 1.23 76.10 42.27
N CYS A 11 2.06 75.57 43.18
CA CYS A 11 2.60 74.21 43.07
C CYS A 11 1.51 73.20 43.38
N LEU A 12 1.05 72.43 42.37
CA LEU A 12 0.29 71.21 42.57
C LEU A 12 1.25 70.02 42.51
N LEU A 13 1.43 69.36 43.64
CA LEU A 13 2.06 68.03 43.74
C LEU A 13 1.15 67.00 43.09
N GLY A 14 1.46 66.60 41.88
CA GLY A 14 0.82 65.47 41.17
C GLY A 14 1.39 64.13 41.66
N VAL A 15 0.63 63.41 42.45
CA VAL A 15 0.91 62.00 42.78
C VAL A 15 0.67 61.19 41.48
N THR A 16 1.74 60.82 40.79
CA THR A 16 1.66 59.87 39.67
C THR A 16 1.46 58.45 40.23
N HIS A 17 0.22 57.97 40.20
CA HIS A 17 -0.01 56.53 40.33
C HIS A 17 0.58 55.84 39.10
N SER A 18 1.70 55.16 39.28
CA SER A 18 2.18 54.18 38.29
C SER A 18 1.16 53.01 38.22
N LEU A 19 0.36 53.01 37.18
CA LEU A 19 -0.40 51.86 36.78
C LEU A 19 0.60 50.77 36.43
N SER A 20 0.75 49.78 37.34
CA SER A 20 1.42 48.53 37.09
C SER A 20 0.83 47.95 35.79
N SER A 21 1.63 47.89 34.74
CA SER A 21 1.32 47.13 33.54
C SER A 21 1.20 45.68 33.98
N LYS A 22 -0.02 45.16 34.00
CA LYS A 22 -0.21 43.70 34.04
C LYS A 22 0.61 43.13 32.90
N ASP A 23 1.65 42.39 33.23
CA ASP A 23 2.42 41.61 32.28
C ASP A 23 1.43 40.84 31.40
N LYS A 24 1.29 41.25 30.16
CA LYS A 24 0.71 40.42 29.12
C LYS A 24 1.65 39.22 29.01
N LYS A 25 1.30 38.09 29.65
CA LYS A 25 2.01 36.82 29.46
C LYS A 25 2.16 36.64 27.94
N SER A 26 3.37 36.80 27.45
CA SER A 26 3.68 36.57 26.02
C SER A 26 3.24 35.17 25.67
N ILE A 27 2.51 35.03 24.57
CA ILE A 27 2.09 33.71 24.06
C ILE A 27 3.38 32.89 23.84
N PRO A 28 3.48 31.66 24.40
CA PRO A 28 4.64 30.81 24.17
C PRO A 28 4.94 30.63 22.67
N LEU A 29 6.21 30.63 22.29
CA LEU A 29 6.61 30.59 20.88
C LEU A 29 6.04 29.38 20.13
N TYR A 30 5.94 28.21 20.77
CA TYR A 30 5.35 27.03 20.15
C TYR A 30 3.88 27.18 19.75
N LYS A 31 3.14 28.13 20.34
CA LYS A 31 1.73 28.46 20.02
C LYS A 31 1.62 29.58 18.95
N ASP A 32 2.72 30.18 18.53
CA ASP A 32 2.70 31.17 17.47
C ASP A 32 2.75 30.49 16.09
N ALA A 33 1.60 30.44 15.42
CA ALA A 33 1.48 29.81 14.09
C ALA A 33 2.36 30.49 13.01
N LYS A 34 2.85 31.70 13.22
CA LYS A 34 3.71 32.42 12.28
C LYS A 34 5.19 32.10 12.47
N ALA A 35 5.57 31.52 13.61
CA ALA A 35 6.95 31.15 13.88
C ALA A 35 7.36 29.89 13.07
N PRO A 36 8.63 29.79 12.65
CA PRO A 36 9.12 28.59 11.98
C PRO A 36 8.96 27.34 12.83
N ILE A 37 8.51 26.25 12.21
CA ILE A 37 8.20 24.96 12.89
C ILE A 37 9.35 24.52 13.80
N GLU A 38 10.60 24.53 13.33
CA GLU A 38 11.74 24.08 14.14
C GLU A 38 11.95 24.95 15.40
N LYS A 39 11.70 26.25 15.32
CA LYS A 39 11.76 27.15 16.50
C LYS A 39 10.63 26.88 17.49
N ARG A 40 9.45 26.53 16.98
CA ARG A 40 8.30 26.13 17.82
C ARG A 40 8.61 24.81 18.54
N ILE A 41 9.25 23.86 17.86
CA ILE A 41 9.66 22.57 18.44
C ILE A 41 10.72 22.81 19.51
N ASP A 42 11.74 23.63 19.27
CA ASP A 42 12.78 23.95 20.25
C ASP A 42 12.18 24.53 21.52
N ASP A 43 11.27 25.50 21.40
CA ASP A 43 10.58 26.11 22.55
C ASP A 43 9.73 25.09 23.31
N LEU A 44 8.99 24.22 22.59
CA LEU A 44 8.12 23.21 23.22
C LEU A 44 8.96 22.16 23.98
N ILE A 45 10.00 21.59 23.37
CA ILE A 45 10.89 20.59 24.00
C ILE A 45 11.55 21.15 25.26
N SER A 46 11.95 22.43 25.25
CA SER A 46 12.58 23.08 26.40
C SER A 46 11.63 23.21 27.60
N ARG A 47 10.32 23.13 27.37
CA ARG A 47 9.27 23.23 28.43
C ARG A 47 8.80 21.88 28.92
N MET A 48 9.04 20.79 28.18
CA MET A 48 8.56 19.44 28.51
C MET A 48 9.37 18.80 29.62
N THR A 49 8.68 18.10 30.53
CA THR A 49 9.32 17.17 31.48
C THR A 49 9.71 15.88 30.77
N LEU A 50 10.52 15.05 31.41
CA LEU A 50 10.91 13.75 30.86
C LEU A 50 9.69 12.83 30.66
N GLU A 51 8.76 12.83 31.58
CA GLU A 51 7.51 12.05 31.50
C GLU A 51 6.64 12.47 30.31
N GLU A 52 6.47 13.78 30.12
CA GLU A 52 5.72 14.32 28.95
C GLU A 52 6.42 13.95 27.63
N LYS A 53 7.75 13.98 27.59
CA LYS A 53 8.53 13.54 26.41
C LYS A 53 8.33 12.06 26.13
N ILE A 54 8.40 11.22 27.13
CA ILE A 54 8.22 9.75 26.99
C ILE A 54 6.80 9.43 26.49
N LEU A 55 5.76 10.07 27.04
CA LEU A 55 4.38 9.83 26.59
C LEU A 55 4.17 10.19 25.11
N GLN A 56 4.87 11.22 24.59
CA GLN A 56 4.82 11.53 23.14
C GLN A 56 5.39 10.42 22.24
N LEU A 57 6.16 9.50 22.78
CA LEU A 57 6.80 8.39 22.07
C LEU A 57 6.01 7.08 22.19
N ASN A 58 4.74 7.16 22.59
CA ASN A 58 3.87 5.99 22.75
C ASN A 58 2.59 6.13 21.95
N GLN A 59 2.13 4.98 21.43
CA GLN A 59 0.85 4.86 20.74
C GLN A 59 -0.02 3.81 21.43
N TYR A 60 -1.25 4.21 21.81
CA TYR A 60 -2.27 3.32 22.37
C TYR A 60 -3.46 3.17 21.40
N THR A 61 -4.57 2.61 21.87
CA THR A 61 -5.81 2.46 21.08
C THR A 61 -6.94 3.27 21.66
N LEU A 62 -7.90 3.63 20.81
CA LEU A 62 -9.17 4.26 21.19
C LEU A 62 -10.31 3.73 20.29
N GLY A 63 -11.45 3.39 20.88
CA GLY A 63 -12.64 2.95 20.16
C GLY A 63 -12.61 1.49 19.72
N ARG A 64 -11.66 0.67 20.20
CA ARG A 64 -11.57 -0.75 19.84
C ARG A 64 -12.71 -1.60 20.42
N ASN A 65 -13.21 -1.22 21.59
CA ASN A 65 -14.33 -1.89 22.23
C ASN A 65 -15.63 -1.19 21.83
N ASN A 66 -16.32 -1.71 20.83
CA ASN A 66 -17.61 -1.20 20.31
C ASN A 66 -18.76 -1.18 21.31
N ASN A 67 -18.50 -1.26 22.61
CA ASN A 67 -19.49 -1.12 23.66
C ASN A 67 -19.68 0.38 23.95
N VAL A 68 -20.66 0.99 23.28
CA VAL A 68 -21.01 2.42 23.35
C VAL A 68 -21.13 2.94 24.81
N ASN A 69 -21.39 2.07 25.78
CA ASN A 69 -21.47 2.40 27.20
C ASN A 69 -20.09 2.59 27.89
N ASN A 70 -18.96 2.19 27.26
CA ASN A 70 -17.64 2.24 27.86
C ASN A 70 -16.67 3.28 27.25
N VAL A 71 -17.07 4.01 26.24
CA VAL A 71 -16.23 5.00 25.54
C VAL A 71 -15.70 6.08 26.50
N GLY A 72 -16.55 6.60 27.39
CA GLY A 72 -16.15 7.58 28.41
C GLY A 72 -15.12 7.04 29.39
N GLU A 73 -15.17 5.75 29.72
CA GLU A 73 -14.19 5.08 30.60
C GLU A 73 -12.86 4.85 29.87
N GLU A 74 -12.89 4.55 28.57
CA GLU A 74 -11.68 4.41 27.74
C GLU A 74 -10.92 5.74 27.64
N VAL A 75 -11.63 6.84 27.37
CA VAL A 75 -11.05 8.19 27.33
C VAL A 75 -10.43 8.58 28.70
N LYS A 76 -11.05 8.20 29.81
CA LYS A 76 -10.50 8.49 31.16
C LYS A 76 -9.17 7.76 31.41
N LYS A 77 -8.99 6.55 30.90
CA LYS A 77 -7.81 5.71 31.14
C LYS A 77 -6.60 6.12 30.31
N VAL A 78 -6.80 6.77 29.16
CA VAL A 78 -5.71 7.22 28.30
C VAL A 78 -5.09 8.49 28.88
N PRO A 79 -3.75 8.58 29.02
CA PRO A 79 -3.08 9.81 29.46
C PRO A 79 -3.36 10.99 28.51
N SER A 80 -3.53 12.20 29.07
CA SER A 80 -3.74 13.43 28.28
C SER A 80 -2.53 13.79 27.42
N GLU A 81 -1.34 13.38 27.81
CA GLU A 81 -0.06 13.68 27.16
C GLU A 81 0.37 12.61 26.15
N ILE A 82 -0.49 11.62 25.84
CA ILE A 82 -0.14 10.55 24.88
C ILE A 82 0.21 11.10 23.49
N GLY A 83 1.22 10.54 22.87
CA GLY A 83 1.68 10.99 21.54
C GLY A 83 0.72 10.66 20.42
N SER A 84 0.19 9.45 20.43
CA SER A 84 -0.67 8.93 19.37
C SER A 84 -1.69 7.92 19.86
N LEU A 85 -2.79 7.78 19.10
CA LEU A 85 -3.81 6.76 19.29
C LEU A 85 -4.16 6.09 17.94
N ILE A 86 -4.29 4.77 17.94
CA ILE A 86 -4.95 4.05 16.84
C ILE A 86 -6.45 4.21 17.06
N TYR A 87 -7.13 4.81 16.09
CA TYR A 87 -8.54 5.21 16.20
C TYR A 87 -9.43 4.25 15.42
N PHE A 88 -10.14 3.38 16.13
CA PHE A 88 -10.98 2.33 15.54
C PHE A 88 -12.43 2.73 15.27
N ASP A 89 -12.80 3.99 15.55
CA ASP A 89 -14.13 4.52 15.29
C ASP A 89 -14.10 5.46 14.06
N ILE A 90 -15.26 5.72 13.50
CA ILE A 90 -15.43 6.71 12.41
C ILE A 90 -16.09 8.00 12.91
N ASN A 91 -16.30 8.13 14.21
CA ASN A 91 -17.10 9.20 14.82
C ASN A 91 -16.23 10.36 15.29
N PRO A 92 -16.29 11.54 14.65
CA PRO A 92 -15.47 12.69 15.05
C PRO A 92 -15.66 13.13 16.50
N GLU A 93 -16.84 12.89 17.10
CA GLU A 93 -17.14 13.30 18.49
C GLU A 93 -16.25 12.57 19.50
N LEU A 94 -16.08 11.26 19.36
CA LEU A 94 -15.20 10.47 20.23
C LEU A 94 -13.76 10.95 20.13
N ARG A 95 -13.26 11.08 18.90
CA ARG A 95 -11.93 11.62 18.60
C ARG A 95 -11.75 12.99 19.26
N ASN A 96 -12.72 13.90 19.08
CA ASN A 96 -12.66 15.24 19.60
C ASN A 96 -12.72 15.30 21.14
N SER A 97 -13.44 14.37 21.78
CA SER A 97 -13.47 14.29 23.26
C SER A 97 -12.10 13.95 23.82
N MET A 98 -11.37 13.02 23.19
CA MET A 98 -10.00 12.67 23.57
C MET A 98 -9.02 13.81 23.27
N GLN A 99 -9.16 14.46 22.12
CA GLN A 99 -8.33 15.60 21.76
C GLN A 99 -8.57 16.79 22.71
N LYS A 100 -9.81 17.01 23.13
CA LYS A 100 -10.14 18.04 24.14
C LYS A 100 -9.42 17.77 25.46
N LYS A 101 -9.42 16.50 25.91
CA LYS A 101 -8.67 16.11 27.09
C LYS A 101 -7.18 16.46 26.96
N ALA A 102 -6.56 16.14 25.80
CA ALA A 102 -5.15 16.47 25.55
C ALA A 102 -4.90 17.99 25.53
N MET A 103 -5.78 18.75 24.92
CA MET A 103 -5.60 20.21 24.75
C MET A 103 -5.90 21.02 26.03
N GLU A 104 -6.84 20.58 26.85
CA GLU A 104 -7.37 21.38 27.98
C GLU A 104 -6.90 20.85 29.35
N GLU A 105 -6.66 19.53 29.50
CA GLU A 105 -6.26 18.93 30.78
C GLU A 105 -4.75 18.73 30.90
N SER A 106 -4.00 18.63 29.78
CA SER A 106 -2.54 18.57 29.84
C SER A 106 -1.91 19.95 30.00
N ARG A 107 -0.74 20.01 30.65
CA ARG A 107 -0.04 21.26 30.97
C ARG A 107 0.37 22.09 29.75
N LEU A 108 0.74 21.42 28.66
CA LEU A 108 1.25 22.06 27.42
C LEU A 108 0.23 22.08 26.27
N GLY A 109 -0.85 21.31 26.36
CA GLY A 109 -1.85 21.23 25.32
C GLY A 109 -1.27 20.71 23.98
N ILE A 110 -0.52 19.61 24.03
CA ILE A 110 0.06 18.99 22.83
C ILE A 110 -1.02 18.10 22.19
N PRO A 111 -1.38 18.33 20.91
CA PRO A 111 -2.40 17.52 20.25
C PRO A 111 -1.92 16.07 20.02
N ILE A 112 -2.86 15.12 20.07
CA ILE A 112 -2.66 13.71 19.74
C ILE A 112 -2.70 13.53 18.22
N ILE A 113 -1.90 12.64 17.67
CA ILE A 113 -2.06 12.11 16.29
C ILE A 113 -2.96 10.87 16.36
N PHE A 114 -4.03 10.85 15.55
CA PHE A 114 -4.91 9.69 15.42
C PHE A 114 -4.57 8.91 14.15
N GLY A 115 -4.15 7.65 14.31
CA GLY A 115 -3.75 6.75 13.23
C GLY A 115 -4.77 5.66 12.93
N TYR A 116 -4.78 5.15 11.69
CA TYR A 116 -5.60 3.99 11.29
C TYR A 116 -5.05 3.33 10.01
N ASP A 117 -5.41 2.06 9.77
CA ASP A 117 -5.04 1.31 8.58
C ASP A 117 -6.03 1.57 7.42
N ALA A 118 -5.80 2.60 6.61
CA ALA A 118 -6.53 2.83 5.37
C ALA A 118 -5.72 2.31 4.17
N ILE A 119 -5.56 0.97 4.08
CA ILE A 119 -4.63 0.32 3.13
C ILE A 119 -5.11 0.48 1.68
N HIS A 120 -6.35 0.09 1.40
CA HIS A 120 -6.97 0.24 0.06
C HIS A 120 -8.36 0.88 0.14
N GLY A 121 -8.47 1.89 0.99
CA GLY A 121 -9.69 2.66 1.22
C GLY A 121 -9.98 2.84 2.71
N PHE A 122 -10.80 3.82 3.05
CA PHE A 122 -11.25 4.04 4.43
C PHE A 122 -12.68 3.53 4.64
N ARG A 123 -13.63 4.05 3.87
CA ARG A 123 -15.03 3.62 3.83
C ARG A 123 -15.46 3.26 2.41
N THR A 124 -15.02 4.02 1.42
CA THR A 124 -15.02 3.63 0.00
C THR A 124 -13.86 2.68 -0.21
N ILE A 125 -14.14 1.38 -0.31
CA ILE A 125 -13.11 0.34 -0.45
C ILE A 125 -12.83 0.08 -1.92
N TYR A 126 -11.57 0.23 -2.30
CA TYR A 126 -10.98 -0.03 -3.61
C TYR A 126 -10.53 -1.49 -3.73
N PRO A 127 -10.13 -1.95 -4.92
CA PRO A 127 -9.43 -3.23 -5.04
C PRO A 127 -8.24 -3.30 -4.09
N ILE A 128 -7.91 -4.51 -3.62
CA ILE A 128 -6.68 -4.73 -2.84
C ILE A 128 -5.45 -4.21 -3.60
N SER A 129 -4.39 -3.84 -2.88
CA SER A 129 -3.22 -3.16 -3.47
C SER A 129 -2.57 -3.98 -4.60
N LEU A 130 -2.54 -5.31 -4.50
CA LEU A 130 -2.05 -6.18 -5.57
C LEU A 130 -2.89 -6.04 -6.85
N GLY A 131 -4.23 -5.95 -6.72
CA GLY A 131 -5.12 -5.65 -7.82
C GLY A 131 -4.86 -4.24 -8.39
N GLN A 132 -4.73 -3.24 -7.53
CA GLN A 132 -4.39 -1.87 -7.95
C GLN A 132 -3.09 -1.82 -8.77
N ALA A 133 -2.07 -2.59 -8.40
CA ALA A 133 -0.81 -2.68 -9.14
C ALA A 133 -1.04 -3.20 -10.57
N CYS A 134 -1.97 -4.15 -10.76
CA CYS A 134 -2.32 -4.69 -12.07
C CYS A 134 -2.99 -3.67 -13.00
N SER A 135 -3.44 -2.53 -12.47
CA SER A 135 -3.93 -1.42 -13.30
C SER A 135 -2.81 -0.72 -14.09
N TRP A 136 -1.58 -0.77 -13.61
CA TRP A 136 -0.41 -0.02 -14.13
C TRP A 136 -0.69 1.48 -14.26
N ASN A 137 -1.56 1.99 -13.39
CA ASN A 137 -2.00 3.39 -13.39
C ASN A 137 -1.76 4.05 -12.02
N PRO A 138 -0.51 4.44 -11.71
CA PRO A 138 -0.18 5.06 -10.43
C PRO A 138 -0.94 6.37 -10.18
N GLY A 139 -1.31 7.11 -11.24
CA GLY A 139 -2.11 8.33 -11.10
C GLY A 139 -3.53 8.07 -10.58
N LEU A 140 -4.13 6.92 -10.94
CA LEU A 140 -5.43 6.53 -10.42
C LEU A 140 -5.34 6.07 -8.96
N VAL A 141 -4.25 5.39 -8.59
CA VAL A 141 -3.98 5.02 -7.19
C VAL A 141 -3.73 6.25 -6.33
N GLU A 142 -3.01 7.26 -6.84
CA GLU A 142 -2.86 8.56 -6.17
C GLU A 142 -4.23 9.21 -5.87
N GLN A 143 -5.16 9.17 -6.83
CA GLN A 143 -6.53 9.67 -6.63
C GLN A 143 -7.30 8.84 -5.57
N ALA A 144 -7.18 7.51 -5.59
CA ALA A 144 -7.82 6.64 -4.60
C ALA A 144 -7.30 6.92 -3.17
N CYS A 145 -5.98 7.11 -3.03
CA CYS A 145 -5.37 7.50 -1.76
C CYS A 145 -5.81 8.90 -1.30
N ALA A 146 -5.97 9.86 -2.23
CA ALA A 146 -6.47 11.20 -1.91
C ALA A 146 -7.92 11.17 -1.40
N VAL A 147 -8.79 10.35 -2.00
CA VAL A 147 -10.16 10.14 -1.51
C VAL A 147 -10.14 9.45 -0.14
N SER A 148 -9.33 8.42 0.04
CA SER A 148 -9.17 7.73 1.33
C SER A 148 -8.71 8.69 2.43
N ALA A 149 -7.75 9.58 2.12
CA ALA A 149 -7.31 10.63 3.02
C ALA A 149 -8.44 11.57 3.41
N GLN A 150 -9.24 12.01 2.45
CA GLN A 150 -10.37 12.90 2.71
C GLN A 150 -11.41 12.24 3.62
N GLU A 151 -11.82 11.00 3.34
CA GLU A 151 -12.78 10.26 4.16
C GLU A 151 -12.26 10.05 5.58
N ALA A 152 -11.00 9.66 5.72
CA ALA A 152 -10.33 9.42 6.98
C ALA A 152 -10.20 10.71 7.81
N ARG A 153 -9.76 11.84 7.21
CA ARG A 153 -9.65 13.14 7.89
C ARG A 153 -10.99 13.65 8.38
N MET A 154 -12.04 13.53 7.57
CA MET A 154 -13.41 13.90 7.97
C MET A 154 -13.96 12.99 9.06
N SER A 155 -13.34 11.85 9.32
CA SER A 155 -13.69 10.92 10.40
C SER A 155 -12.78 11.05 11.62
N GLY A 156 -11.74 11.90 11.54
CA GLY A 156 -10.84 12.20 12.66
C GLY A 156 -9.49 11.47 12.64
N VAL A 157 -9.15 10.83 11.54
CA VAL A 157 -7.84 10.18 11.35
C VAL A 157 -6.84 11.16 10.74
N ASP A 158 -5.69 11.32 11.35
CA ASP A 158 -4.62 12.24 10.94
C ASP A 158 -3.47 11.53 10.21
N TRP A 159 -3.37 10.22 10.35
CA TRP A 159 -2.23 9.40 9.95
C TRP A 159 -2.70 8.02 9.49
N THR A 160 -2.26 7.57 8.33
CA THR A 160 -2.52 6.20 7.88
C THR A 160 -1.27 5.32 7.97
N PHE A 161 -1.44 4.03 8.30
CA PHE A 161 -0.39 3.02 8.24
C PHE A 161 -0.33 2.41 6.83
N SER A 162 -0.24 3.27 5.83
CA SER A 162 -0.22 2.97 4.39
C SER A 162 0.70 3.97 3.66
N PRO A 163 1.31 3.56 2.53
CA PRO A 163 1.17 2.28 1.82
C PRO A 163 2.03 1.16 2.40
N MET A 164 1.56 -0.08 2.23
CA MET A 164 2.38 -1.27 2.38
C MET A 164 3.13 -1.52 1.07
N ILE A 165 4.46 -1.59 1.12
CA ILE A 165 5.35 -1.63 -0.06
C ILE A 165 6.41 -2.73 0.03
N ASP A 166 6.10 -3.78 0.79
CA ASP A 166 6.95 -4.96 0.84
C ASP A 166 6.95 -5.67 -0.50
N VAL A 167 8.13 -5.84 -1.10
CA VAL A 167 8.29 -6.66 -2.31
C VAL A 167 8.01 -8.11 -1.95
N ALA A 168 6.96 -8.69 -2.53
CA ALA A 168 6.51 -10.04 -2.23
C ALA A 168 6.78 -10.99 -3.40
N ARG A 169 7.56 -12.05 -3.17
CA ARG A 169 7.94 -13.06 -4.17
C ARG A 169 7.44 -14.46 -3.84
N ASP A 170 6.78 -14.61 -2.71
CA ASP A 170 6.16 -15.86 -2.27
C ASP A 170 4.66 -15.66 -2.06
N PRO A 171 3.80 -16.12 -2.99
CA PRO A 171 2.36 -15.96 -2.88
C PRO A 171 1.73 -16.77 -1.74
N ARG A 172 2.48 -17.62 -1.04
CA ARG A 172 2.00 -18.27 0.18
C ARG A 172 1.86 -17.29 1.34
N TRP A 173 2.62 -16.17 1.32
CA TRP A 173 2.47 -15.11 2.30
C TRP A 173 1.13 -14.39 2.14
N GLY A 174 0.32 -14.33 3.21
CA GLY A 174 -1.01 -13.74 3.15
C GLY A 174 -1.00 -12.25 2.80
N ARG A 175 0.04 -11.54 3.23
CA ARG A 175 0.15 -10.08 3.06
C ARG A 175 0.55 -9.65 1.65
N VAL A 176 0.74 -10.57 0.70
CA VAL A 176 0.90 -10.21 -0.72
C VAL A 176 -0.28 -9.38 -1.24
N ALA A 177 -1.48 -9.55 -0.65
CA ALA A 177 -2.67 -8.78 -0.99
C ALA A 177 -2.52 -7.27 -0.72
N GLU A 178 -1.67 -6.90 0.26
CA GLU A 178 -1.53 -5.53 0.75
C GLU A 178 -0.51 -4.71 -0.05
N GLY A 179 0.43 -5.35 -0.76
CA GLY A 179 1.52 -4.71 -1.51
C GLY A 179 1.29 -4.66 -3.02
N TYR A 180 2.28 -4.14 -3.75
CA TYR A 180 2.20 -3.92 -5.19
C TYR A 180 2.96 -4.97 -6.01
N GLY A 181 3.08 -6.21 -5.48
CA GLY A 181 3.60 -7.37 -6.20
C GLY A 181 5.10 -7.64 -6.05
N GLU A 182 5.68 -8.32 -7.05
CA GLU A 182 7.02 -8.92 -6.97
C GLU A 182 8.17 -8.02 -7.40
N ASP A 183 7.85 -6.88 -8.06
CA ASP A 183 8.85 -5.99 -8.63
C ASP A 183 9.16 -4.79 -7.74
N PRO A 184 10.45 -4.53 -7.41
CA PRO A 184 10.82 -3.42 -6.55
C PRO A 184 10.55 -2.03 -7.15
N TYR A 185 10.71 -1.86 -8.47
CA TYR A 185 10.45 -0.58 -9.13
C TYR A 185 8.95 -0.25 -9.12
N THR A 186 8.10 -1.22 -9.43
CA THR A 186 6.63 -1.08 -9.36
C THR A 186 6.21 -0.68 -7.95
N ASN A 187 6.65 -1.39 -6.90
CA ASN A 187 6.37 -1.02 -5.52
C ASN A 187 6.81 0.41 -5.21
N GLY A 188 7.97 0.84 -5.69
CA GLY A 188 8.47 2.20 -5.48
C GLY A 188 7.63 3.28 -6.19
N VAL A 189 7.19 3.03 -7.42
CA VAL A 189 6.33 3.97 -8.17
C VAL A 189 4.97 4.14 -7.50
N PHE A 190 4.35 3.02 -7.08
CA PHE A 190 3.07 3.06 -6.38
C PHE A 190 3.22 3.62 -4.95
N ALA A 191 4.34 3.38 -4.27
CA ALA A 191 4.67 4.03 -2.99
C ALA A 191 4.67 5.55 -3.12
N ALA A 192 5.38 6.07 -4.11
CA ALA A 192 5.46 7.51 -4.37
C ALA A 192 4.08 8.12 -4.71
N ALA A 193 3.28 7.44 -5.53
CA ALA A 193 1.92 7.86 -5.87
C ALA A 193 1.02 7.88 -4.63
N SER A 194 1.07 6.83 -3.79
CA SER A 194 0.28 6.75 -2.56
C SER A 194 0.65 7.85 -1.57
N VAL A 195 1.95 8.11 -1.38
CA VAL A 195 2.42 9.21 -0.51
C VAL A 195 1.87 10.55 -0.97
N ARG A 196 1.96 10.87 -2.28
CA ARG A 196 1.38 12.11 -2.83
C ARG A 196 -0.14 12.14 -2.67
N GLY A 197 -0.82 11.02 -2.88
CA GLY A 197 -2.26 10.91 -2.69
C GLY A 197 -2.69 11.21 -1.25
N TYR A 198 -2.05 10.59 -0.26
CA TYR A 198 -2.38 10.81 1.14
C TYR A 198 -1.99 12.21 1.62
N GLN A 199 -0.78 12.68 1.30
CA GLN A 199 -0.21 13.89 1.88
C GLN A 199 -0.48 15.15 1.04
N GLY A 200 -0.65 15.02 -0.29
CA GLY A 200 -0.73 16.16 -1.20
C GLY A 200 0.54 17.03 -1.16
N ASP A 201 0.42 18.25 -1.66
CA ASP A 201 1.49 19.25 -1.61
C ASP A 201 1.57 19.93 -0.24
N ASP A 202 0.48 19.94 0.51
CA ASP A 202 0.37 20.48 1.87
C ASP A 202 -0.37 19.48 2.78
N MET A 203 0.40 18.77 3.59
CA MET A 203 -0.13 17.79 4.53
C MET A 203 -1.02 18.41 5.62
N SER A 204 -0.94 19.72 5.84
CA SER A 204 -1.79 20.42 6.79
C SER A 204 -3.22 20.66 6.27
N ALA A 205 -3.50 20.43 4.99
CA ALA A 205 -4.83 20.59 4.43
C ALA A 205 -5.86 19.64 5.08
N GLU A 206 -7.11 20.09 5.21
CA GLU A 206 -8.17 19.37 5.93
C GLU A 206 -8.57 18.02 5.31
N ASN A 207 -8.18 17.78 4.07
CA ASN A 207 -8.43 16.56 3.31
C ASN A 207 -7.17 15.71 3.08
N ARG A 208 -6.09 15.97 3.83
CA ARG A 208 -4.79 15.26 3.72
C ARG A 208 -4.39 14.69 5.07
N MET A 209 -3.60 13.62 5.06
CA MET A 209 -3.10 12.96 6.26
C MET A 209 -1.66 12.46 6.05
N ALA A 210 -0.95 12.18 7.13
CA ALA A 210 0.38 11.61 7.05
C ALA A 210 0.33 10.18 6.49
N ALA A 211 1.28 9.83 5.62
CA ALA A 211 1.52 8.48 5.13
C ALA A 211 2.56 7.75 5.99
N CYS A 212 2.51 6.41 5.97
CA CYS A 212 3.46 5.54 6.66
C CYS A 212 3.89 4.40 5.75
N LEU A 213 5.16 4.41 5.33
CA LEU A 213 5.69 3.30 4.54
C LEU A 213 5.91 2.08 5.43
N LYS A 214 5.34 0.93 5.07
CA LYS A 214 5.46 -0.29 5.86
C LYS A 214 5.70 -1.53 5.01
N HIS A 215 6.33 -2.55 5.53
CA HIS A 215 6.99 -2.65 6.86
C HIS A 215 8.51 -2.58 6.64
N TYR A 216 9.16 -1.58 7.17
CA TYR A 216 10.57 -1.28 6.93
C TYR A 216 11.49 -2.21 7.73
N VAL A 217 12.17 -3.21 7.08
CA VAL A 217 12.24 -3.54 5.67
C VAL A 217 12.40 -5.05 5.50
N GLY A 218 12.03 -5.55 4.30
CA GLY A 218 12.33 -6.92 3.89
C GLY A 218 11.31 -7.97 4.36
N TYR A 219 10.17 -7.57 4.90
CA TYR A 219 9.18 -8.48 5.46
C TYR A 219 8.57 -9.42 4.42
N GLY A 220 8.43 -8.98 3.15
CA GLY A 220 7.97 -9.81 2.04
C GLY A 220 8.91 -10.97 1.64
N ALA A 221 10.11 -11.05 2.24
CA ALA A 221 11.04 -12.17 2.08
C ALA A 221 10.90 -13.24 3.18
N SER A 222 9.82 -13.22 3.95
CA SER A 222 9.57 -14.16 5.05
C SER A 222 9.72 -15.61 4.59
N GLU A 223 10.47 -16.40 5.34
CA GLU A 223 10.82 -17.78 4.95
C GLU A 223 9.58 -18.64 4.77
N ALA A 224 9.48 -19.30 3.62
CA ALA A 224 8.36 -20.14 3.18
C ALA A 224 7.00 -19.42 3.18
N GLY A 225 6.97 -18.10 3.00
CA GLY A 225 5.76 -17.30 3.00
C GLY A 225 5.03 -17.27 4.35
N ARG A 226 5.69 -17.61 5.45
CA ARG A 226 5.10 -17.59 6.79
C ARG A 226 5.16 -16.19 7.37
N ASP A 227 4.12 -15.81 8.11
CA ASP A 227 4.08 -14.52 8.78
C ASP A 227 4.89 -14.53 10.09
N TYR A 228 5.39 -13.37 10.52
CA TYR A 228 6.15 -13.14 11.77
C TYR A 228 7.47 -13.92 11.92
N VAL A 229 7.98 -14.53 10.85
CA VAL A 229 9.25 -15.24 10.89
C VAL A 229 10.42 -14.37 10.42
N TYR A 230 11.63 -14.88 10.56
CA TYR A 230 12.86 -14.21 10.10
C TYR A 230 12.99 -14.23 8.57
N THR A 231 13.90 -13.42 8.06
CA THR A 231 14.27 -13.38 6.65
C THR A 231 15.78 -13.57 6.48
N GLU A 232 16.16 -14.33 5.44
CA GLU A 232 17.57 -14.49 5.03
C GLU A 232 17.79 -13.68 3.75
N ILE A 233 18.25 -12.46 3.91
CA ILE A 233 18.47 -11.52 2.82
C ILE A 233 19.94 -11.13 2.79
N SER A 234 20.64 -11.42 1.67
CA SER A 234 22.00 -10.90 1.48
C SER A 234 21.99 -9.37 1.42
N ALA A 235 23.09 -8.73 1.82
CA ALA A 235 23.22 -7.28 1.76
C ALA A 235 22.98 -6.75 0.33
N GLN A 236 23.46 -7.43 -0.70
CA GLN A 236 23.20 -7.11 -2.10
C GLN A 236 21.70 -7.12 -2.42
N THR A 237 20.97 -8.17 -2.03
CA THR A 237 19.53 -8.28 -2.29
C THR A 237 18.73 -7.26 -1.47
N LEU A 238 19.17 -6.94 -0.27
CA LEU A 238 18.56 -5.90 0.55
C LEU A 238 18.54 -4.56 -0.19
N TRP A 239 19.67 -4.16 -0.79
CA TRP A 239 19.80 -2.93 -1.53
C TRP A 239 19.11 -2.95 -2.89
N ASP A 240 19.29 -3.99 -3.69
CA ASP A 240 18.74 -4.08 -5.05
C ASP A 240 17.22 -4.28 -5.08
N THR A 241 16.66 -4.89 -4.03
CA THR A 241 15.27 -5.34 -4.05
C THR A 241 14.44 -4.64 -2.96
N TYR A 242 14.81 -4.81 -1.70
CA TYR A 242 13.90 -4.47 -0.60
C TYR A 242 13.97 -3.00 -0.16
N LEU A 243 15.12 -2.36 -0.26
CA LEU A 243 15.29 -0.95 0.10
C LEU A 243 14.81 0.03 -0.99
N LEU A 244 14.80 -0.36 -2.27
CA LEU A 244 14.46 0.53 -3.39
C LEU A 244 13.06 1.15 -3.26
N PRO A 245 11.97 0.42 -2.95
CA PRO A 245 10.65 1.03 -2.78
C PRO A 245 10.61 2.07 -1.67
N TYR A 246 11.29 1.82 -0.56
CA TYR A 246 11.35 2.74 0.57
C TYR A 246 12.15 3.99 0.24
N GLU A 247 13.27 3.87 -0.47
CA GLU A 247 14.03 5.03 -0.96
C GLU A 247 13.16 5.93 -1.83
N MET A 248 12.37 5.35 -2.74
CA MET A 248 11.44 6.10 -3.61
C MET A 248 10.32 6.76 -2.81
N GLY A 249 9.73 6.06 -1.85
CA GLY A 249 8.70 6.60 -0.97
C GLY A 249 9.21 7.73 -0.06
N VAL A 250 10.43 7.59 0.50
CA VAL A 250 11.08 8.66 1.28
C VAL A 250 11.37 9.88 0.41
N LYS A 251 11.87 9.69 -0.82
CA LYS A 251 12.07 10.78 -1.80
C LYS A 251 10.77 11.47 -2.20
N ALA A 252 9.64 10.76 -2.15
CA ALA A 252 8.31 11.33 -2.36
C ALA A 252 7.79 12.11 -1.13
N GLY A 253 8.54 12.14 -0.01
CA GLY A 253 8.22 12.92 1.17
C GLY A 253 7.39 12.20 2.23
N ALA A 254 7.40 10.88 2.28
CA ALA A 254 6.68 10.11 3.30
C ALA A 254 6.99 10.62 4.72
N ALA A 255 5.95 10.94 5.49
CA ALA A 255 6.08 11.54 6.82
C ALA A 255 6.60 10.55 7.86
N THR A 256 6.27 9.26 7.73
CA THR A 256 6.60 8.23 8.72
C THR A 256 6.92 6.89 8.06
N LEU A 257 7.57 6.00 8.83
CA LEU A 257 7.73 4.60 8.48
C LEU A 257 7.32 3.73 9.66
N MET A 258 6.97 2.47 9.39
CA MET A 258 6.71 1.45 10.41
C MET A 258 7.76 0.35 10.29
N SER A 259 8.42 0.00 11.42
CA SER A 259 9.42 -1.07 11.43
C SER A 259 8.79 -2.44 11.24
N SER A 260 9.50 -3.34 10.59
CA SER A 260 9.02 -4.70 10.29
C SER A 260 9.16 -5.66 11.47
N PHE A 261 8.41 -6.77 11.43
CA PHE A 261 8.51 -7.86 12.40
C PHE A 261 9.71 -8.80 12.18
N ASN A 262 10.18 -8.93 10.95
CA ASN A 262 11.24 -9.88 10.60
C ASN A 262 12.63 -9.45 11.07
N ASP A 263 13.55 -10.40 11.03
CA ASP A 263 14.99 -10.17 11.25
C ASP A 263 15.70 -9.99 9.91
N ILE A 264 16.75 -9.20 9.89
CA ILE A 264 17.69 -9.09 8.77
C ILE A 264 19.07 -9.42 9.29
N SER A 265 19.71 -10.45 8.75
CA SER A 265 21.01 -10.93 9.21
C SER A 265 21.03 -11.20 10.72
N GLY A 266 19.94 -11.78 11.25
CA GLY A 266 19.77 -12.10 12.67
C GLY A 266 19.46 -10.91 13.59
N VAL A 267 19.24 -9.70 13.06
CA VAL A 267 18.87 -8.52 13.84
C VAL A 267 17.42 -8.14 13.55
N PRO A 268 16.51 -8.17 14.55
CA PRO A 268 15.12 -7.76 14.37
C PRO A 268 14.99 -6.33 13.83
N GLY A 269 14.07 -6.11 12.87
CA GLY A 269 13.87 -4.82 12.22
C GLY A 269 13.65 -3.67 13.22
N SER A 270 12.87 -3.91 14.28
CA SER A 270 12.61 -2.93 15.35
C SER A 270 13.81 -2.62 16.28
N ALA A 271 14.94 -3.33 16.12
CA ALA A 271 16.16 -3.11 16.90
C ALA A 271 17.42 -3.01 16.01
N ASN A 272 17.25 -2.72 14.72
CA ASN A 272 18.35 -2.71 13.76
C ASN A 272 18.84 -1.27 13.47
N PRO A 273 19.99 -0.85 14.07
CA PRO A 273 20.50 0.52 13.89
C PRO A 273 21.00 0.77 12.46
N TYR A 274 21.42 -0.27 11.72
CA TYR A 274 21.91 -0.10 10.36
C TYR A 274 20.79 0.40 9.43
N ILE A 275 19.62 -0.25 9.46
CA ILE A 275 18.51 0.17 8.60
C ILE A 275 17.89 1.50 9.08
N MET A 276 17.62 1.64 10.39
CA MET A 276 16.88 2.80 10.92
C MET A 276 17.74 4.06 11.02
N THR A 277 18.97 3.93 11.51
CA THR A 277 19.84 5.09 11.74
C THR A 277 20.76 5.35 10.56
N GLU A 278 21.55 4.35 10.12
CA GLU A 278 22.58 4.61 9.09
C GLU A 278 21.94 4.82 7.70
N ILE A 279 21.00 3.97 7.29
CA ILE A 279 20.36 4.11 5.98
C ILE A 279 19.31 5.20 6.00
N LEU A 280 18.26 5.05 6.81
CA LEU A 280 17.08 5.91 6.73
C LEU A 280 17.38 7.35 7.16
N LYS A 281 17.98 7.53 8.35
CA LYS A 281 18.17 8.88 8.92
C LYS A 281 19.43 9.56 8.39
N LYS A 282 20.57 8.87 8.35
CA LYS A 282 21.83 9.49 7.96
C LYS A 282 22.00 9.56 6.44
N ARG A 283 21.71 8.47 5.71
CA ARG A 283 21.92 8.42 4.27
C ARG A 283 20.78 9.06 3.48
N TRP A 284 19.52 8.66 3.75
CA TRP A 284 18.35 9.19 3.04
C TRP A 284 17.81 10.49 3.63
N LYS A 285 18.31 10.92 4.81
CA LYS A 285 17.92 12.18 5.48
C LYS A 285 16.43 12.26 5.82
N HIS A 286 15.78 11.12 6.09
CA HIS A 286 14.40 11.11 6.54
C HIS A 286 14.28 11.88 7.85
N ASP A 287 13.39 12.86 7.93
CA ASP A 287 13.25 13.79 9.04
C ASP A 287 11.97 13.61 9.88
N GLY A 288 11.09 12.68 9.45
CA GLY A 288 9.97 12.21 10.25
C GLY A 288 10.35 11.15 11.27
N PHE A 289 9.39 10.37 11.77
CA PHE A 289 9.62 9.35 12.78
C PHE A 289 9.31 7.93 12.31
N ILE A 290 9.89 6.94 13.00
CA ILE A 290 9.60 5.51 12.83
C ILE A 290 8.74 5.07 14.00
N VAL A 291 7.62 4.41 13.73
CA VAL A 291 6.81 3.69 14.72
C VAL A 291 7.12 2.20 14.65
N SER A 292 7.05 1.48 15.76
CA SER A 292 7.07 0.02 15.73
C SER A 292 5.79 -0.52 15.13
N ASP A 293 5.81 -1.73 14.60
CA ASP A 293 4.59 -2.48 14.40
C ASP A 293 3.99 -2.92 15.75
N TRP A 294 2.75 -3.44 15.73
CA TRP A 294 1.98 -3.79 16.93
C TRP A 294 2.72 -4.77 17.85
N GLY A 295 3.09 -4.28 19.02
CA GLY A 295 3.81 -5.08 20.02
C GLY A 295 5.23 -5.47 19.63
N ALA A 296 5.79 -4.96 18.53
CA ALA A 296 7.05 -5.42 17.97
C ALA A 296 8.26 -5.17 18.89
N VAL A 297 8.21 -4.12 19.73
CA VAL A 297 9.27 -3.91 20.73
C VAL A 297 9.26 -5.03 21.79
N GLU A 298 8.09 -5.43 22.30
CA GLU A 298 8.01 -6.55 23.24
C GLU A 298 8.42 -7.88 22.61
N GLN A 299 8.17 -8.08 21.32
CA GLN A 299 8.56 -9.30 20.59
C GLN A 299 10.07 -9.53 20.53
N LEU A 300 10.92 -8.52 20.79
CA LEU A 300 12.37 -8.70 20.92
C LEU A 300 12.73 -9.70 22.02
N LYS A 301 11.88 -9.85 23.06
CA LYS A 301 12.03 -10.90 24.06
C LYS A 301 11.76 -12.28 23.46
N ASN A 302 10.68 -12.43 22.73
CA ASN A 302 10.29 -13.70 22.12
C ASN A 302 11.32 -14.18 21.09
N LYS A 303 12.02 -13.23 20.45
CA LYS A 303 13.11 -13.48 19.50
C LYS A 303 14.47 -13.79 20.20
N GLY A 304 14.52 -13.69 21.51
CA GLY A 304 15.73 -13.97 22.29
C GLY A 304 16.81 -12.87 22.23
N LEU A 305 16.50 -11.69 21.67
CA LEU A 305 17.42 -10.54 21.65
C LEU A 305 17.46 -9.85 23.02
N ALA A 306 16.34 -9.75 23.71
CA ALA A 306 16.19 -9.06 24.97
C ALA A 306 15.74 -10.03 26.09
N ALA A 307 16.39 -9.99 27.27
CA ALA A 307 15.98 -10.78 28.42
C ALA A 307 14.74 -10.21 29.11
N THR A 308 14.61 -8.90 29.11
CA THR A 308 13.51 -8.16 29.77
C THR A 308 12.86 -7.17 28.82
N LYS A 309 11.64 -6.67 29.16
CA LYS A 309 10.99 -5.59 28.42
C LYS A 309 11.81 -4.29 28.48
N LYS A 310 12.53 -4.04 29.57
CA LYS A 310 13.45 -2.91 29.71
C LYS A 310 14.61 -3.01 28.71
N ASP A 311 15.22 -4.20 28.56
CA ASP A 311 16.25 -4.42 27.55
C ASP A 311 15.69 -4.24 26.12
N ALA A 312 14.48 -4.73 25.87
CA ALA A 312 13.79 -4.54 24.59
C ALA A 312 13.61 -3.04 24.27
N ALA A 313 13.12 -2.25 25.24
CA ALA A 313 13.01 -0.80 25.11
C ALA A 313 14.37 -0.16 24.80
N ARG A 314 15.43 -0.55 25.51
CA ARG A 314 16.79 -0.05 25.30
C ARG A 314 17.31 -0.35 23.90
N TYR A 315 17.16 -1.57 23.42
CA TYR A 315 17.63 -1.96 22.08
C TYR A 315 16.87 -1.22 20.98
N ALA A 316 15.54 -1.19 21.05
CA ALA A 316 14.72 -0.53 20.06
C ALA A 316 14.98 0.98 20.02
N PHE A 317 15.02 1.64 21.17
CA PHE A 317 15.24 3.08 21.25
C PHE A 317 16.63 3.48 20.76
N ASN A 318 17.68 2.76 21.17
CA ASN A 318 19.05 3.04 20.73
C ASN A 318 19.29 2.70 19.25
N ALA A 319 18.48 1.83 18.65
CA ALA A 319 18.50 1.59 17.21
C ALA A 319 17.87 2.73 16.39
N GLY A 320 17.10 3.61 17.05
CA GLY A 320 16.48 4.77 16.43
C GLY A 320 15.00 4.62 16.14
N LEU A 321 14.29 3.75 16.87
CA LEU A 321 12.84 3.63 16.82
C LEU A 321 12.21 4.69 17.75
N GLU A 322 11.45 5.65 17.18
CA GLU A 322 10.92 6.77 17.95
C GLU A 322 9.66 6.44 18.72
N MET A 323 8.73 5.65 18.14
CA MET A 323 7.41 5.44 18.77
C MET A 323 7.13 3.95 18.99
N ASP A 324 6.71 3.61 20.19
CA ASP A 324 6.30 2.25 20.61
C ASP A 324 4.79 2.08 20.41
N MET A 325 4.40 1.19 19.49
CA MET A 325 3.00 0.81 19.28
C MET A 325 2.65 -0.36 20.19
N MET A 326 1.86 -0.10 21.23
CA MET A 326 1.19 -1.10 22.08
C MET A 326 2.07 -2.00 22.94
N SER A 327 3.42 -1.93 22.87
CA SER A 327 4.28 -2.79 23.71
C SER A 327 4.31 -2.36 25.16
N HIS A 328 4.01 -1.10 25.46
CA HIS A 328 4.20 -0.50 26.79
C HIS A 328 5.64 -0.69 27.31
N ALA A 329 6.61 -0.56 26.42
CA ALA A 329 8.01 -0.68 26.74
C ALA A 329 8.63 0.69 27.06
N TYR A 330 8.26 1.71 26.28
CA TYR A 330 8.80 3.05 26.46
C TYR A 330 8.17 3.77 27.67
N ASP A 331 6.87 3.75 27.80
CA ASP A 331 6.17 4.38 28.95
C ASP A 331 6.60 3.84 30.31
N ARG A 332 6.97 2.55 30.37
CA ARG A 332 7.34 1.87 31.61
C ARG A 332 8.84 1.92 31.95
N HIS A 333 9.71 2.04 30.94
CA HIS A 333 11.14 1.79 31.15
C HIS A 333 12.07 2.89 30.64
N LEU A 334 11.66 3.82 29.75
CA LEU A 334 12.58 4.84 29.25
C LEU A 334 13.08 5.78 30.35
N LYS A 335 12.24 6.13 31.34
CA LYS A 335 12.66 6.99 32.45
C LYS A 335 13.84 6.39 33.20
N GLU A 336 13.72 5.12 33.61
CA GLU A 336 14.75 4.40 34.31
C GLU A 336 16.02 4.26 33.44
N LEU A 337 15.88 3.99 32.15
CA LEU A 337 17.00 3.90 31.20
C LEU A 337 17.76 5.23 31.06
N VAL A 338 17.07 6.36 31.14
CA VAL A 338 17.68 7.70 31.14
C VAL A 338 18.41 7.94 32.48
N GLU A 339 17.79 7.62 33.61
CA GLU A 339 18.40 7.76 34.92
C GLU A 339 19.66 6.88 35.08
N GLU A 340 19.69 5.71 34.44
CA GLU A 340 20.87 4.83 34.38
C GLU A 340 21.91 5.24 33.33
N GLY A 341 21.66 6.28 32.55
CA GLY A 341 22.55 6.70 31.45
C GLY A 341 22.65 5.72 30.30
N LYS A 342 21.70 4.78 30.16
CA LYS A 342 21.59 3.82 29.04
C LYS A 342 20.92 4.42 27.79
N VAL A 343 20.16 5.49 27.99
CA VAL A 343 19.57 6.37 27.00
C VAL A 343 19.90 7.80 27.40
N THR A 344 20.26 8.64 26.44
CA THR A 344 20.59 10.03 26.73
C THR A 344 19.39 10.95 26.53
N MET A 345 19.33 12.06 27.29
CA MET A 345 18.30 13.10 27.08
C MET A 345 18.31 13.62 25.64
N ALA A 346 19.48 13.75 25.00
CA ALA A 346 19.58 14.20 23.62
C ALA A 346 18.88 13.22 22.64
N GLN A 347 18.96 11.92 22.88
CA GLN A 347 18.22 10.93 22.08
C GLN A 347 16.70 11.06 22.30
N VAL A 348 16.25 11.28 23.52
CA VAL A 348 14.83 11.50 23.83
C VAL A 348 14.34 12.78 23.14
N ASP A 349 15.08 13.88 23.23
CA ASP A 349 14.74 15.16 22.63
C ASP A 349 14.67 15.07 21.11
N GLU A 350 15.60 14.36 20.47
CA GLU A 350 15.56 14.15 19.00
C GLU A 350 14.36 13.29 18.59
N SER A 351 14.02 12.23 19.34
CA SER A 351 12.87 11.39 19.06
C SER A 351 11.56 12.19 19.18
N VAL A 352 11.41 12.99 20.23
CA VAL A 352 10.27 13.88 20.42
C VAL A 352 10.20 14.94 19.32
N ARG A 353 11.33 15.52 18.92
CA ARG A 353 11.44 16.49 17.82
C ARG A 353 10.82 15.94 16.54
N ARG A 354 11.11 14.70 16.19
CA ARG A 354 10.60 14.03 14.99
C ARG A 354 9.09 13.83 15.04
N VAL A 355 8.56 13.41 16.18
CA VAL A 355 7.12 13.27 16.39
C VAL A 355 6.41 14.64 16.32
N LEU A 356 6.93 15.64 17.03
CA LEU A 356 6.37 16.99 17.02
C LEU A 356 6.40 17.63 15.63
N ARG A 357 7.46 17.40 14.84
CA ARG A 357 7.56 17.91 13.46
C ARG A 357 6.41 17.42 12.60
N VAL A 358 6.04 16.14 12.68
CA VAL A 358 4.89 15.60 11.96
C VAL A 358 3.58 16.22 12.46
N LYS A 359 3.41 16.40 13.79
CA LYS A 359 2.23 17.09 14.37
C LYS A 359 2.07 18.54 13.87
N PHE A 360 3.17 19.29 13.80
CA PHE A 360 3.16 20.65 13.26
C PHE A 360 2.87 20.67 11.76
N ARG A 361 3.47 19.78 10.99
CA ARG A 361 3.23 19.67 9.53
C ARG A 361 1.79 19.25 9.21
N LEU A 362 1.14 18.49 10.09
CA LEU A 362 -0.30 18.16 9.99
C LEU A 362 -1.23 19.33 10.40
N GLY A 363 -0.68 20.43 10.92
CA GLY A 363 -1.46 21.58 11.38
C GLY A 363 -2.29 21.31 12.63
N LEU A 364 -1.94 20.27 13.41
CA LEU A 364 -2.73 19.85 14.58
C LEU A 364 -2.73 20.90 15.72
N PHE A 365 -1.69 21.72 15.82
CA PHE A 365 -1.65 22.81 16.81
C PHE A 365 -2.61 23.96 16.48
N GLU A 366 -2.85 24.20 15.18
CA GLU A 366 -3.75 25.23 14.67
C GLU A 366 -5.19 24.71 14.57
N ARG A 367 -5.36 23.46 14.17
CA ARG A 367 -6.65 22.79 13.93
C ARG A 367 -6.72 21.44 14.63
N PRO A 368 -6.79 21.41 15.97
CA PRO A 368 -6.76 20.16 16.73
C PRO A 368 -8.05 19.32 16.58
N TYR A 369 -9.18 19.93 16.23
CA TYR A 369 -10.46 19.25 16.17
C TYR A 369 -10.92 18.96 14.73
N THR A 370 -11.64 17.85 14.58
CA THR A 370 -12.28 17.46 13.31
C THR A 370 -13.71 17.99 13.28
N PRO A 371 -14.17 18.67 12.22
CA PRO A 371 -15.56 19.07 12.08
C PRO A 371 -16.51 17.87 12.15
N VAL A 372 -17.60 18.00 12.92
CA VAL A 372 -18.65 16.99 12.99
C VAL A 372 -19.60 17.16 11.82
N THR A 373 -19.67 16.16 10.96
CA THR A 373 -20.51 16.16 9.74
C THR A 373 -21.28 14.84 9.64
N ASN A 374 -22.36 14.81 8.84
CA ASN A 374 -23.11 13.58 8.62
C ASN A 374 -22.29 12.57 7.78
N GLU A 375 -22.49 11.26 8.01
CA GLU A 375 -21.83 10.20 7.25
C GLU A 375 -22.03 10.33 5.74
N LYS A 376 -23.25 10.66 5.28
CA LYS A 376 -23.57 10.86 3.86
C LYS A 376 -22.76 11.97 3.18
N ASP A 377 -22.25 12.93 3.94
CA ASP A 377 -21.44 14.04 3.43
C ASP A 377 -19.95 13.67 3.38
N ARG A 378 -19.56 12.60 4.08
CA ARG A 378 -18.18 12.10 4.16
C ARG A 378 -17.89 11.03 3.14
N PHE A 379 -18.80 10.06 2.92
CA PHE A 379 -18.56 8.79 2.23
C PHE A 379 -19.35 8.65 0.92
N PHE A 380 -18.87 7.77 0.05
CA PHE A 380 -19.52 7.36 -1.19
C PHE A 380 -19.89 8.52 -2.13
N ARG A 381 -19.08 9.56 -2.14
CA ARG A 381 -19.28 10.69 -3.02
C ARG A 381 -19.20 10.24 -4.48
N PRO A 382 -19.88 10.92 -5.43
CA PRO A 382 -19.83 10.52 -6.84
C PRO A 382 -18.42 10.36 -7.40
N GLN A 383 -17.49 11.24 -7.01
CA GLN A 383 -16.08 11.14 -7.39
C GLN A 383 -15.41 9.89 -6.79
N SER A 384 -15.66 9.58 -5.51
CA SER A 384 -15.11 8.39 -4.85
C SER A 384 -15.55 7.11 -5.55
N MET A 385 -16.85 7.04 -5.89
CA MET A 385 -17.44 5.90 -6.60
C MET A 385 -16.94 5.77 -8.04
N ALA A 386 -16.71 6.89 -8.73
CA ALA A 386 -16.13 6.88 -10.08
C ALA A 386 -14.69 6.35 -10.09
N VAL A 387 -13.85 6.79 -9.13
CA VAL A 387 -12.48 6.29 -8.96
C VAL A 387 -12.49 4.79 -8.61
N ALA A 388 -13.40 4.35 -7.73
CA ALA A 388 -13.52 2.93 -7.37
C ALA A 388 -13.90 2.06 -8.58
N ALA A 389 -14.88 2.50 -9.39
CA ALA A 389 -15.30 1.78 -10.59
C ALA A 389 -14.19 1.70 -11.64
N GLN A 390 -13.48 2.82 -11.89
CA GLN A 390 -12.39 2.85 -12.85
C GLN A 390 -11.22 1.98 -12.39
N LEU A 391 -10.81 2.09 -11.12
CA LEU A 391 -9.71 1.32 -10.58
C LEU A 391 -10.03 -0.19 -10.58
N ALA A 392 -11.27 -0.58 -10.25
CA ALA A 392 -11.71 -1.96 -10.37
C ALA A 392 -11.63 -2.47 -11.81
N ALA A 393 -12.12 -1.69 -12.78
CA ALA A 393 -12.07 -2.05 -14.20
C ALA A 393 -10.64 -2.22 -14.73
N GLU A 394 -9.72 -1.31 -14.35
CA GLU A 394 -8.34 -1.34 -14.80
C GLU A 394 -7.47 -2.38 -14.06
N SER A 395 -7.91 -2.85 -12.87
CA SER A 395 -7.23 -3.87 -12.06
C SER A 395 -7.48 -5.29 -12.53
N MET A 396 -8.62 -5.55 -13.15
CA MET A 396 -9.02 -6.89 -13.57
C MET A 396 -8.19 -7.37 -14.75
N VAL A 397 -7.75 -8.64 -14.70
CA VAL A 397 -6.84 -9.22 -15.69
C VAL A 397 -7.53 -10.37 -16.41
N LEU A 398 -7.70 -10.25 -17.72
CA LEU A 398 -8.14 -11.37 -18.54
C LEU A 398 -6.95 -12.32 -18.77
N LEU A 399 -6.94 -13.44 -18.03
CA LEU A 399 -5.85 -14.41 -18.07
C LEU A 399 -5.94 -15.36 -19.27
N LYS A 400 -7.16 -15.75 -19.65
CA LYS A 400 -7.44 -16.71 -20.72
C LYS A 400 -8.70 -16.35 -21.48
N ASN A 401 -8.73 -16.56 -22.81
CA ASN A 401 -9.91 -16.31 -23.66
C ASN A 401 -9.85 -17.18 -24.93
N ASP A 402 -10.11 -18.49 -24.76
CA ASP A 402 -10.06 -19.44 -25.86
C ASP A 402 -11.16 -19.18 -26.87
N ASN A 403 -10.84 -19.30 -28.15
CA ASN A 403 -11.76 -19.09 -29.26
C ASN A 403 -12.53 -17.75 -29.20
N GLN A 404 -11.99 -16.75 -28.48
CA GLN A 404 -12.62 -15.46 -28.30
C GLN A 404 -14.06 -15.58 -27.74
N ILE A 405 -14.26 -16.48 -26.75
CA ILE A 405 -15.58 -16.66 -26.12
C ILE A 405 -16.05 -15.38 -25.42
N LEU A 406 -15.15 -14.58 -24.94
CA LEU A 406 -15.37 -13.21 -24.45
C LEU A 406 -15.00 -12.19 -25.54
N PRO A 407 -15.74 -11.08 -25.67
CA PRO A 407 -16.91 -10.69 -24.90
C PRO A 407 -18.16 -11.51 -25.22
N LEU A 408 -19.02 -11.69 -24.22
CA LEU A 408 -20.29 -12.39 -24.40
C LEU A 408 -21.25 -11.59 -25.28
N THR A 409 -21.54 -12.11 -26.47
CA THR A 409 -22.49 -11.53 -27.39
C THR A 409 -23.58 -12.56 -27.69
N ASN A 410 -24.83 -12.09 -27.87
CA ASN A 410 -25.95 -12.93 -28.30
C ASN A 410 -26.28 -14.14 -27.43
N LYS A 411 -25.90 -14.12 -26.14
CA LYS A 411 -26.27 -15.16 -25.14
C LYS A 411 -27.65 -14.82 -24.58
N LYS A 412 -28.55 -15.79 -24.57
CA LYS A 412 -29.93 -15.61 -24.08
C LYS A 412 -30.15 -16.25 -22.71
N LYS A 413 -29.31 -17.21 -22.34
CA LYS A 413 -29.41 -17.95 -21.09
C LYS A 413 -28.03 -18.05 -20.44
N ILE A 414 -27.88 -17.42 -19.30
CA ILE A 414 -26.61 -17.36 -18.57
C ILE A 414 -26.78 -18.09 -17.21
N ALA A 415 -26.01 -19.14 -17.01
CA ALA A 415 -25.87 -19.74 -15.70
C ALA A 415 -24.82 -18.97 -14.89
N VAL A 416 -25.17 -18.55 -13.68
CA VAL A 416 -24.23 -17.98 -12.71
C VAL A 416 -24.09 -18.97 -11.56
N VAL A 417 -22.90 -19.49 -11.37
CA VAL A 417 -22.65 -20.54 -10.38
C VAL A 417 -21.50 -20.10 -9.43
N GLY A 418 -21.51 -20.59 -8.21
CA GLY A 418 -20.40 -20.41 -7.29
C GLY A 418 -20.69 -19.50 -6.09
N PRO A 419 -19.95 -19.71 -4.99
CA PRO A 419 -20.18 -19.02 -3.73
C PRO A 419 -19.88 -17.53 -3.78
N MET A 420 -18.94 -17.08 -4.65
CA MET A 420 -18.55 -15.65 -4.73
C MET A 420 -19.58 -14.81 -5.47
N ALA A 421 -20.53 -15.42 -6.19
CA ALA A 421 -21.54 -14.67 -6.95
C ALA A 421 -22.45 -13.79 -6.07
N LYS A 422 -22.74 -14.24 -4.85
CA LYS A 422 -23.61 -13.54 -3.87
C LYS A 422 -22.93 -13.40 -2.50
N ASN A 423 -21.68 -12.98 -2.49
CA ASN A 423 -20.91 -12.80 -1.27
C ASN A 423 -20.19 -11.44 -1.32
N GLY A 424 -20.77 -10.44 -0.66
CA GLY A 424 -20.21 -9.10 -0.60
C GLY A 424 -18.98 -9.00 0.29
N TRP A 425 -18.98 -9.74 1.42
CA TRP A 425 -17.90 -9.66 2.41
C TRP A 425 -16.55 -10.06 1.85
N ASP A 426 -16.46 -11.19 1.17
CA ASP A 426 -15.19 -11.69 0.64
C ASP A 426 -14.65 -10.84 -0.54
N LEU A 427 -15.51 -10.06 -1.21
CA LEU A 427 -15.10 -9.12 -2.26
C LEU A 427 -14.41 -7.86 -1.74
N LEU A 428 -14.56 -7.53 -0.44
CA LEU A 428 -13.90 -6.38 0.16
C LEU A 428 -12.38 -6.55 0.23
N GLY A 429 -11.90 -7.75 0.55
CA GLY A 429 -10.49 -8.02 0.78
C GLY A 429 -10.04 -7.72 2.21
N SER A 430 -8.86 -8.26 2.58
CA SER A 430 -8.26 -8.02 3.89
C SER A 430 -7.90 -6.55 4.08
N TRP A 431 -7.91 -6.08 5.34
CA TRP A 431 -7.64 -4.66 5.67
C TRP A 431 -8.57 -3.67 4.97
N CYS A 432 -9.85 -4.02 4.85
CA CYS A 432 -10.87 -3.21 4.17
C CYS A 432 -11.36 -1.99 5.00
N GLY A 433 -10.55 -1.46 5.90
CA GLY A 433 -10.88 -0.27 6.68
C GLY A 433 -12.23 -0.40 7.41
N HIS A 434 -13.12 0.55 7.17
CA HIS A 434 -14.50 0.54 7.69
C HIS A 434 -15.54 0.05 6.66
N GLY A 435 -15.12 -0.69 5.62
CA GLY A 435 -16.01 -1.30 4.62
C GLY A 435 -17.01 -2.26 5.25
N LYS A 436 -18.21 -2.34 4.69
CA LYS A 436 -19.27 -3.26 5.11
C LYS A 436 -19.74 -4.07 3.91
N ASP A 437 -20.13 -5.29 4.14
CA ASP A 437 -20.72 -6.18 3.11
C ASP A 437 -21.95 -5.55 2.42
N THR A 438 -22.74 -4.77 3.18
CA THR A 438 -23.90 -4.04 2.68
C THR A 438 -23.58 -2.92 1.70
N ASP A 439 -22.31 -2.51 1.58
CA ASP A 439 -21.87 -1.49 0.63
C ASP A 439 -21.44 -2.09 -0.71
N VAL A 440 -21.27 -3.42 -0.76
CA VAL A 440 -20.76 -4.13 -1.92
C VAL A 440 -21.89 -4.53 -2.85
N GLU A 441 -21.82 -4.13 -4.12
CA GLU A 441 -22.67 -4.70 -5.17
C GLU A 441 -22.19 -6.15 -5.44
N MET A 442 -23.10 -7.14 -5.30
CA MET A 442 -22.76 -8.55 -5.52
C MET A 442 -22.51 -8.82 -7.00
N LEU A 443 -21.64 -9.78 -7.33
CA LEU A 443 -21.30 -10.10 -8.72
C LEU A 443 -22.55 -10.50 -9.52
N TYR A 444 -23.48 -11.25 -8.91
CA TYR A 444 -24.75 -11.62 -9.53
C TYR A 444 -25.61 -10.39 -9.89
N ASP A 445 -25.64 -9.39 -9.03
CA ASP A 445 -26.44 -8.16 -9.26
C ASP A 445 -25.83 -7.33 -10.40
N GLY A 446 -24.51 -7.20 -10.43
CA GLY A 446 -23.80 -6.57 -11.55
C GLY A 446 -24.04 -7.27 -12.88
N LEU A 447 -24.03 -8.62 -12.92
CA LEU A 447 -24.38 -9.41 -14.10
C LEU A 447 -25.83 -9.23 -14.50
N THR A 448 -26.75 -9.20 -13.54
CA THR A 448 -28.18 -8.99 -13.80
C THR A 448 -28.43 -7.59 -14.37
N ALA A 449 -27.75 -6.56 -13.85
CA ALA A 449 -27.86 -5.20 -14.36
C ALA A 449 -27.31 -5.05 -15.79
N GLU A 450 -26.24 -5.79 -16.14
CA GLU A 450 -25.62 -5.70 -17.47
C GLU A 450 -26.36 -6.53 -18.52
N PHE A 451 -26.79 -7.75 -18.19
CA PHE A 451 -27.33 -8.70 -19.15
C PHE A 451 -28.86 -8.91 -19.06
N GLY A 452 -29.49 -8.56 -17.93
CA GLY A 452 -30.90 -8.91 -17.65
C GLY A 452 -31.94 -8.31 -18.58
N GLY A 453 -31.60 -7.28 -19.40
CA GLY A 453 -32.43 -6.76 -20.43
C GLY A 453 -32.52 -7.65 -21.71
N ASP A 454 -31.46 -8.46 -21.93
CA ASP A 454 -31.28 -9.24 -23.17
C ASP A 454 -31.21 -10.76 -22.91
N ALA A 455 -30.91 -11.20 -21.68
CA ALA A 455 -30.72 -12.57 -21.31
C ALA A 455 -31.43 -12.94 -20.00
N GLU A 456 -31.87 -14.23 -19.87
CA GLU A 456 -32.32 -14.81 -18.62
C GLU A 456 -31.10 -15.32 -17.83
N LEU A 457 -30.98 -14.91 -16.57
CA LEU A 457 -29.93 -15.37 -15.66
C LEU A 457 -30.53 -16.32 -14.61
N ARG A 458 -29.86 -17.45 -14.37
CA ARG A 458 -30.19 -18.34 -13.25
C ARG A 458 -28.97 -18.56 -12.38
N TYR A 459 -29.19 -18.60 -11.06
CA TYR A 459 -28.14 -18.76 -10.06
C TYR A 459 -28.25 -20.11 -9.35
N ALA A 460 -27.07 -20.70 -9.08
CA ALA A 460 -26.93 -21.82 -8.15
C ALA A 460 -25.59 -21.65 -7.39
N MET A 461 -25.60 -21.80 -6.06
CA MET A 461 -24.35 -21.68 -5.27
C MET A 461 -23.36 -22.81 -5.60
N GLY A 462 -23.82 -24.00 -5.90
CA GLY A 462 -23.01 -25.19 -6.19
C GLY A 462 -22.29 -25.73 -4.97
N CYS A 463 -21.37 -24.97 -4.38
CA CYS A 463 -20.66 -25.35 -3.17
C CYS A 463 -20.44 -24.13 -2.25
N LYS A 464 -20.05 -24.38 -0.99
CA LYS A 464 -19.48 -23.37 -0.11
C LYS A 464 -18.02 -23.06 -0.52
N PRO A 465 -17.44 -21.96 -0.07
CA PRO A 465 -16.04 -21.64 -0.37
C PRO A 465 -15.05 -22.74 0.06
N GLN A 466 -15.37 -23.48 1.12
CA GLN A 466 -14.58 -24.61 1.65
C GLN A 466 -15.47 -25.74 2.16
N GLY A 467 -14.85 -26.87 2.48
CA GLY A 467 -15.54 -28.08 2.98
C GLY A 467 -15.67 -29.12 1.88
N ASN A 468 -16.54 -30.12 2.09
CA ASN A 468 -16.72 -31.29 1.22
C ASN A 468 -18.18 -31.51 0.81
N ASP A 469 -19.09 -30.55 1.08
CA ASP A 469 -20.51 -30.67 0.80
C ASP A 469 -20.80 -30.45 -0.68
N ARG A 470 -21.14 -31.53 -1.39
CA ARG A 470 -21.50 -31.56 -2.81
C ARG A 470 -23.02 -31.48 -3.06
N SER A 471 -23.84 -31.27 -2.02
CA SER A 471 -25.31 -31.29 -2.15
C SER A 471 -25.84 -30.25 -3.16
N GLY A 472 -25.13 -29.17 -3.39
CA GLY A 472 -25.47 -28.14 -4.39
C GLY A 472 -25.08 -28.46 -5.84
N PHE A 473 -24.28 -29.51 -6.09
CA PHE A 473 -23.74 -29.80 -7.44
C PHE A 473 -24.82 -30.12 -8.46
N ALA A 474 -25.80 -30.92 -8.08
CA ALA A 474 -26.91 -31.31 -8.97
C ALA A 474 -27.67 -30.04 -9.46
N GLY A 475 -28.02 -29.13 -8.55
CA GLY A 475 -28.69 -27.88 -8.91
C GLY A 475 -27.81 -26.98 -9.78
N ALA A 476 -26.50 -26.94 -9.54
CA ALA A 476 -25.55 -26.18 -10.37
C ALA A 476 -25.46 -26.76 -11.81
N LEU A 477 -25.43 -28.10 -11.93
CA LEU A 477 -25.40 -28.79 -13.21
C LEU A 477 -26.72 -28.62 -13.98
N ASP A 478 -27.86 -28.60 -13.32
CA ASP A 478 -29.15 -28.33 -13.95
C ASP A 478 -29.24 -26.94 -14.53
N VAL A 479 -28.75 -25.92 -13.80
CA VAL A 479 -28.69 -24.55 -14.28
C VAL A 479 -27.67 -24.41 -15.44
N ALA A 480 -26.53 -25.13 -15.36
CA ALA A 480 -25.54 -25.16 -16.43
C ALA A 480 -26.08 -25.77 -17.72
N ARG A 481 -26.78 -26.91 -17.67
CA ARG A 481 -27.40 -27.59 -18.81
C ARG A 481 -28.46 -26.70 -19.50
N TRP A 482 -29.21 -25.94 -18.72
CA TRP A 482 -30.21 -25.00 -19.23
C TRP A 482 -29.61 -23.83 -19.99
N SER A 483 -28.39 -23.45 -19.71
CA SER A 483 -27.76 -22.21 -20.20
C SER A 483 -27.06 -22.35 -21.55
N ASP A 484 -26.72 -21.21 -22.16
CA ASP A 484 -25.81 -21.11 -23.32
C ASP A 484 -24.34 -21.01 -22.88
N VAL A 485 -24.10 -20.50 -21.66
CA VAL A 485 -22.78 -20.27 -21.07
C VAL A 485 -22.87 -20.32 -19.55
N VAL A 486 -21.80 -20.81 -18.92
CA VAL A 486 -21.67 -20.84 -17.47
C VAL A 486 -20.63 -19.83 -17.02
N ILE A 487 -21.02 -18.90 -16.16
CA ILE A 487 -20.11 -18.02 -15.44
C ILE A 487 -19.97 -18.60 -14.02
N VAL A 488 -18.78 -19.10 -13.70
CA VAL A 488 -18.50 -19.67 -12.38
C VAL A 488 -17.67 -18.69 -11.55
N CYS A 489 -18.23 -18.22 -10.42
CA CYS A 489 -17.61 -17.23 -9.52
C CYS A 489 -17.02 -17.94 -8.31
N LEU A 490 -15.72 -18.11 -8.30
CA LEU A 490 -14.95 -18.83 -7.28
C LEU A 490 -13.86 -17.96 -6.68
N GLY A 491 -13.23 -18.44 -5.60
CA GLY A 491 -12.11 -17.71 -5.03
C GLY A 491 -11.81 -18.03 -3.57
N GLU A 492 -11.04 -17.13 -2.96
CA GLU A 492 -10.65 -17.17 -1.56
C GLU A 492 -11.60 -16.33 -0.69
N MET A 493 -11.83 -16.80 0.54
CA MET A 493 -12.47 -15.98 1.57
C MET A 493 -11.54 -14.81 1.96
N LEU A 494 -12.10 -13.69 2.40
CA LEU A 494 -11.37 -12.52 2.88
C LEU A 494 -10.30 -12.88 3.92
N THR A 495 -10.60 -13.81 4.82
CA THR A 495 -9.69 -14.24 5.89
C THR A 495 -8.52 -15.13 5.43
N TRP A 496 -8.44 -15.49 4.15
CA TRP A 496 -7.37 -16.34 3.62
C TRP A 496 -6.21 -15.54 3.04
N SER A 497 -6.34 -14.24 2.95
CA SER A 497 -5.26 -13.30 2.61
C SER A 497 -5.16 -12.20 3.66
N GLY A 498 -4.08 -11.42 3.63
CA GLY A 498 -3.73 -10.43 4.64
C GLY A 498 -2.87 -11.00 5.76
N GLU A 499 -2.82 -10.29 6.88
CA GLU A 499 -1.98 -10.61 8.02
C GLU A 499 -2.40 -11.93 8.69
N ASN A 500 -1.41 -12.72 9.08
CA ASN A 500 -1.58 -14.05 9.70
C ASN A 500 -2.40 -15.03 8.84
N ALA A 501 -2.38 -14.88 7.52
CA ALA A 501 -3.10 -15.69 6.56
C ALA A 501 -2.19 -16.43 5.56
N SER A 502 -1.04 -16.92 6.04
CA SER A 502 -0.11 -17.72 5.23
C SER A 502 -0.73 -19.09 4.90
N ARG A 503 -0.52 -19.56 3.66
CA ARG A 503 -1.02 -20.85 3.19
C ARG A 503 0.13 -21.74 2.71
N SER A 504 0.09 -23.01 3.10
CA SER A 504 1.08 -24.02 2.64
C SER A 504 0.86 -24.43 1.18
N THR A 505 -0.36 -24.29 0.68
CA THR A 505 -0.72 -24.46 -0.74
C THR A 505 -1.57 -23.28 -1.19
N ILE A 506 -1.35 -22.83 -2.41
CA ILE A 506 -2.09 -21.73 -3.03
C ILE A 506 -3.12 -22.22 -4.06
N ALA A 507 -3.47 -23.50 -4.07
CA ALA A 507 -4.60 -24.01 -4.81
C ALA A 507 -5.93 -23.59 -4.15
N LEU A 508 -7.00 -23.47 -4.92
CA LEU A 508 -8.34 -23.35 -4.37
C LEU A 508 -8.73 -24.63 -3.62
N PRO A 509 -9.67 -24.59 -2.66
CA PRO A 509 -10.21 -25.79 -2.03
C PRO A 509 -10.72 -26.78 -3.06
N GLN A 510 -10.43 -28.06 -2.83
CA GLN A 510 -10.77 -29.15 -3.75
C GLN A 510 -12.25 -29.12 -4.18
N ILE A 511 -13.18 -28.75 -3.29
CA ILE A 511 -14.61 -28.69 -3.61
C ILE A 511 -14.92 -27.69 -4.73
N GLN A 512 -14.16 -26.59 -4.84
CA GLN A 512 -14.32 -25.61 -5.92
C GLN A 512 -13.76 -26.17 -7.25
N GLU A 513 -12.62 -26.86 -7.22
CA GLU A 513 -12.08 -27.54 -8.40
C GLU A 513 -13.01 -28.63 -8.93
N GLU A 514 -13.59 -29.44 -8.02
CA GLU A 514 -14.57 -30.48 -8.34
C GLU A 514 -15.84 -29.87 -8.95
N LEU A 515 -16.30 -28.73 -8.46
CA LEU A 515 -17.46 -28.04 -9.04
C LEU A 515 -17.20 -27.64 -10.50
N VAL A 516 -16.03 -27.07 -10.82
CA VAL A 516 -15.69 -26.71 -12.20
C VAL A 516 -15.64 -27.95 -13.10
N LYS A 517 -15.05 -29.03 -12.61
CA LYS A 517 -15.02 -30.31 -13.35
C LYS A 517 -16.43 -30.82 -13.67
N GLU A 518 -17.33 -30.79 -12.68
CA GLU A 518 -18.73 -31.18 -12.85
C GLU A 518 -19.47 -30.27 -13.85
N LEU A 519 -19.25 -28.96 -13.77
CA LEU A 519 -19.87 -27.99 -14.69
C LEU A 519 -19.42 -28.19 -16.15
N LYS A 520 -18.19 -28.65 -16.39
CA LYS A 520 -17.70 -28.96 -17.73
C LYS A 520 -18.47 -30.11 -18.39
N GLU A 521 -19.01 -31.04 -17.59
CA GLU A 521 -19.88 -32.16 -18.04
C GLU A 521 -21.21 -31.65 -18.65
N ALA A 522 -21.61 -30.42 -18.40
CA ALA A 522 -22.79 -29.85 -19.05
C ALA A 522 -22.57 -29.57 -20.56
N GLY A 523 -21.33 -29.65 -21.05
CA GLY A 523 -20.97 -29.41 -22.45
C GLY A 523 -21.14 -27.95 -22.89
N LYS A 524 -21.12 -26.99 -21.95
CA LYS A 524 -21.23 -25.56 -22.20
C LYS A 524 -19.87 -24.88 -21.99
N PRO A 525 -19.63 -23.73 -22.65
CA PRO A 525 -18.48 -22.91 -22.31
C PRO A 525 -18.49 -22.50 -20.83
N VAL A 526 -17.33 -22.60 -20.16
CA VAL A 526 -17.15 -22.26 -18.76
C VAL A 526 -16.23 -21.06 -18.66
N ILE A 527 -16.72 -19.98 -18.07
CA ILE A 527 -15.98 -18.75 -17.79
C ILE A 527 -15.76 -18.67 -16.30
N LEU A 528 -14.50 -18.73 -15.87
CA LEU A 528 -14.11 -18.57 -14.47
C LEU A 528 -13.92 -17.08 -14.16
N VAL A 529 -14.70 -16.56 -13.21
CA VAL A 529 -14.47 -15.29 -12.53
C VAL A 529 -13.82 -15.61 -11.20
N LEU A 530 -12.57 -15.21 -11.03
CA LEU A 530 -11.72 -15.60 -9.91
C LEU A 530 -11.50 -14.39 -8.98
N SER A 531 -11.91 -14.54 -7.70
CA SER A 531 -11.72 -13.50 -6.67
C SER A 531 -10.82 -14.03 -5.56
N ASN A 532 -9.63 -13.41 -5.39
CA ASN A 532 -8.62 -13.86 -4.44
C ASN A 532 -7.63 -12.76 -4.06
N GLY A 533 -6.85 -13.00 -3.01
CA GLY A 533 -5.87 -12.06 -2.49
C GLY A 533 -4.41 -12.37 -2.86
N ARG A 534 -4.15 -13.37 -3.72
CA ARG A 534 -2.81 -13.85 -4.10
C ARG A 534 -2.83 -14.54 -5.45
N PRO A 535 -1.72 -14.64 -6.19
CA PRO A 535 -1.62 -15.59 -7.31
C PRO A 535 -1.89 -17.02 -6.85
N LEU A 536 -2.73 -17.73 -7.59
CA LEU A 536 -3.15 -19.10 -7.25
C LEU A 536 -2.54 -20.15 -8.18
N GLU A 537 -2.43 -21.39 -7.70
CA GLU A 537 -2.16 -22.57 -8.50
C GLU A 537 -3.45 -22.97 -9.23
N LEU A 538 -3.52 -22.76 -10.55
CA LEU A 538 -4.70 -23.00 -11.37
C LEU A 538 -4.51 -24.13 -12.40
N ASN A 539 -3.38 -24.84 -12.38
CA ASN A 539 -3.01 -25.85 -13.38
C ASN A 539 -4.07 -26.94 -13.61
N ARG A 540 -4.90 -27.23 -12.60
CA ARG A 540 -5.99 -28.22 -12.70
C ARG A 540 -7.30 -27.62 -13.19
N MET A 541 -7.52 -26.33 -13.02
CA MET A 541 -8.75 -25.65 -13.40
C MET A 541 -8.65 -24.97 -14.76
N GLU A 542 -7.46 -24.44 -15.08
CA GLU A 542 -7.19 -23.70 -16.30
C GLU A 542 -7.60 -24.49 -17.56
N PRO A 543 -7.29 -25.81 -17.73
CA PRO A 543 -7.70 -26.56 -18.90
C PRO A 543 -9.23 -26.80 -19.01
N LEU A 544 -9.96 -26.63 -17.92
CA LEU A 544 -11.41 -26.84 -17.85
C LEU A 544 -12.19 -25.56 -18.22
N CYS A 545 -11.56 -24.41 -18.20
CA CYS A 545 -12.18 -23.11 -18.42
C CYS A 545 -11.88 -22.58 -19.82
N ASP A 546 -12.90 -22.07 -20.52
CA ASP A 546 -12.76 -21.46 -21.85
C ASP A 546 -12.31 -20.01 -21.75
N ALA A 547 -12.58 -19.32 -20.61
CA ALA A 547 -11.99 -18.03 -20.27
C ALA A 547 -11.78 -17.92 -18.76
N ILE A 548 -10.81 -17.11 -18.34
CA ILE A 548 -10.51 -16.82 -16.93
C ILE A 548 -10.32 -15.32 -16.79
N LEU A 549 -11.16 -14.70 -15.95
CA LEU A 549 -11.05 -13.31 -15.54
C LEU A 549 -10.65 -13.23 -14.07
N GLU A 550 -9.44 -12.78 -13.78
CA GLU A 550 -8.98 -12.47 -12.45
C GLU A 550 -9.51 -11.10 -12.02
N ILE A 551 -10.33 -11.06 -10.99
CA ILE A 551 -10.91 -9.80 -10.49
C ILE A 551 -10.28 -9.35 -9.17
N TRP A 552 -9.36 -10.15 -8.62
CA TRP A 552 -8.80 -9.96 -7.28
C TRP A 552 -9.93 -9.88 -6.24
N GLN A 553 -9.71 -9.16 -5.14
CA GLN A 553 -10.78 -8.70 -4.25
C GLN A 553 -11.07 -7.24 -4.64
N PRO A 554 -12.15 -6.99 -5.41
CA PRO A 554 -12.30 -5.77 -6.20
C PRO A 554 -12.90 -4.58 -5.43
N GLY A 555 -13.17 -4.74 -4.13
CA GLY A 555 -13.81 -3.73 -3.32
C GLY A 555 -15.30 -3.55 -3.62
N ILE A 556 -15.83 -2.36 -3.29
CA ILE A 556 -17.29 -2.12 -3.29
C ILE A 556 -17.91 -2.01 -4.68
N ASN A 557 -17.15 -1.68 -5.70
CA ASN A 557 -17.67 -1.33 -7.04
C ASN A 557 -17.15 -2.25 -8.16
N GLY A 558 -16.74 -3.48 -7.81
CA GLY A 558 -16.17 -4.44 -8.76
C GLY A 558 -17.17 -5.12 -9.67
N ALA A 559 -18.41 -5.32 -9.21
CA ALA A 559 -19.41 -6.12 -9.92
C ALA A 559 -19.77 -5.59 -11.31
N ARG A 560 -20.04 -4.29 -11.44
CA ARG A 560 -20.33 -3.65 -12.74
C ARG A 560 -19.11 -3.58 -13.66
N SER A 561 -17.93 -3.43 -13.11
CA SER A 561 -16.68 -3.46 -13.89
C SER A 561 -16.46 -4.86 -14.47
N MET A 562 -16.59 -5.90 -13.66
CA MET A 562 -16.53 -7.30 -14.09
C MET A 562 -17.58 -7.62 -15.17
N ALA A 563 -18.84 -7.29 -14.93
CA ALA A 563 -19.93 -7.51 -15.91
C ALA A 563 -19.69 -6.75 -17.21
N GLY A 564 -19.21 -5.49 -17.14
CA GLY A 564 -18.86 -4.68 -18.31
C GLY A 564 -17.69 -5.26 -19.12
N ILE A 565 -16.72 -5.92 -18.46
CA ILE A 565 -15.66 -6.67 -19.16
C ILE A 565 -16.29 -7.87 -19.86
N LEU A 566 -17.08 -8.69 -19.16
CA LEU A 566 -17.71 -9.88 -19.76
C LEU A 566 -18.61 -9.56 -20.93
N SER A 567 -19.32 -8.43 -20.93
CA SER A 567 -20.17 -7.97 -22.05
C SER A 567 -19.39 -7.31 -23.20
N GLY A 568 -18.15 -6.87 -22.93
CA GLY A 568 -17.33 -6.11 -23.86
C GLY A 568 -17.63 -4.61 -23.89
N ARG A 569 -18.45 -4.09 -22.99
CA ARG A 569 -18.60 -2.64 -22.76
C ARG A 569 -17.29 -2.04 -22.26
N ILE A 570 -16.51 -2.79 -21.49
CA ILE A 570 -15.16 -2.46 -21.05
C ILE A 570 -14.18 -3.40 -21.72
N ASN A 571 -13.16 -2.86 -22.35
CA ASN A 571 -12.04 -3.65 -22.85
C ASN A 571 -11.03 -3.87 -21.71
N PRO A 572 -10.70 -5.12 -21.31
CA PRO A 572 -9.75 -5.39 -20.24
C PRO A 572 -8.38 -4.83 -20.60
N SER A 573 -7.71 -4.23 -19.63
CA SER A 573 -6.39 -3.61 -19.78
C SER A 573 -5.42 -3.90 -18.63
N GLY A 574 -5.88 -4.63 -17.62
CA GLY A 574 -5.03 -5.06 -16.51
C GLY A 574 -3.96 -6.04 -16.95
N LYS A 575 -2.78 -5.95 -16.32
CA LYS A 575 -1.67 -6.89 -16.52
C LYS A 575 -1.11 -7.31 -15.17
N LEU A 576 -0.71 -8.59 -15.02
CA LEU A 576 -0.23 -9.14 -13.76
C LEU A 576 0.99 -8.37 -13.22
N ALA A 577 0.92 -7.94 -11.97
CA ALA A 577 2.03 -7.38 -11.20
C ALA A 577 2.77 -8.45 -10.37
N MET A 578 2.29 -9.69 -10.41
CA MET A 578 2.91 -10.84 -9.76
C MET A 578 2.67 -12.10 -10.59
N THR A 579 3.69 -12.92 -10.70
CA THR A 579 3.70 -14.18 -11.45
C THR A 579 2.75 -15.20 -10.83
N PHE A 580 1.91 -15.85 -11.65
CA PHE A 580 1.11 -17.02 -11.27
C PHE A 580 1.94 -18.28 -11.48
N PRO A 581 2.32 -19.01 -10.42
CA PRO A 581 3.06 -20.25 -10.58
C PRO A 581 2.19 -21.35 -11.23
N TYR A 582 2.82 -22.27 -11.93
CA TYR A 582 2.15 -23.47 -12.40
C TYR A 582 1.78 -24.40 -11.23
N SER A 583 2.65 -24.46 -10.23
CA SER A 583 2.44 -25.23 -9.00
C SER A 583 3.08 -24.54 -7.80
N THR A 584 2.50 -24.74 -6.62
CA THR A 584 3.06 -24.26 -5.34
C THR A 584 4.52 -24.70 -5.16
N GLY A 585 4.91 -25.87 -5.69
CA GLY A 585 6.27 -26.39 -5.63
C GLY A 585 7.30 -25.58 -6.43
N GLN A 586 6.88 -24.69 -7.35
CA GLN A 586 7.80 -23.82 -8.10
C GLN A 586 8.30 -22.62 -7.30
N ILE A 587 7.64 -22.28 -6.19
CA ILE A 587 7.95 -21.09 -5.41
C ILE A 587 9.33 -21.23 -4.74
N PRO A 588 10.21 -20.17 -4.86
CA PRO A 588 9.96 -18.85 -5.44
C PRO A 588 10.10 -18.83 -6.97
N ILE A 589 9.12 -18.24 -7.65
CA ILE A 589 9.14 -17.99 -9.09
C ILE A 589 8.71 -16.54 -9.37
N TYR A 590 9.60 -15.77 -10.01
CA TYR A 590 9.37 -14.35 -10.33
C TYR A 590 10.18 -13.97 -11.58
N TYR A 591 9.79 -12.89 -12.28
CA TYR A 591 10.31 -12.56 -13.61
C TYR A 591 11.79 -12.15 -13.62
N ASN A 592 12.30 -11.49 -12.59
CA ASN A 592 13.65 -10.92 -12.51
C ASN A 592 14.65 -11.84 -11.78
N ARG A 593 14.52 -13.15 -11.97
CA ARG A 593 15.46 -14.13 -11.43
C ARG A 593 16.86 -13.96 -12.02
N ARG A 594 17.89 -14.42 -11.30
CA ARG A 594 19.26 -14.51 -11.83
C ARG A 594 19.39 -15.69 -12.79
N LYS A 595 20.38 -15.61 -13.70
CA LYS A 595 20.67 -16.67 -14.66
C LYS A 595 21.16 -17.94 -13.95
N SER A 596 20.71 -19.11 -14.42
CA SER A 596 21.29 -20.40 -14.01
C SER A 596 22.64 -20.61 -14.70
N GLY A 597 23.58 -21.24 -13.98
CA GLY A 597 24.89 -21.62 -14.57
C GLY A 597 24.80 -22.69 -15.65
N ARG A 598 23.65 -23.41 -15.74
CA ARG A 598 23.40 -24.44 -16.76
C ARG A 598 21.99 -24.29 -17.30
N GLY A 599 21.85 -23.63 -18.46
CA GLY A 599 20.54 -23.23 -19.03
C GLY A 599 19.57 -24.37 -19.34
N HIS A 600 20.03 -25.62 -19.41
CA HIS A 600 19.19 -26.79 -19.68
C HIS A 600 19.09 -27.77 -18.48
N GLN A 601 19.56 -27.38 -17.31
CA GLN A 601 19.60 -28.23 -16.11
C GLN A 601 19.19 -27.40 -14.87
N GLY A 602 18.80 -28.08 -13.80
CA GLY A 602 18.37 -27.43 -12.56
C GLY A 602 16.89 -27.15 -12.50
N PHE A 603 16.09 -27.74 -13.40
CA PHE A 603 14.62 -27.66 -13.38
C PHE A 603 14.01 -28.88 -12.67
N TYR A 604 12.76 -28.77 -12.29
CA TYR A 604 12.00 -29.89 -11.76
C TYR A 604 11.84 -31.00 -12.84
N LYS A 605 11.74 -32.25 -12.40
CA LYS A 605 11.60 -33.38 -13.30
C LYS A 605 10.17 -33.66 -13.72
N ASP A 606 9.23 -33.22 -12.93
CA ASP A 606 7.82 -33.59 -12.98
C ASP A 606 6.89 -32.44 -13.44
N ILE A 607 7.40 -31.22 -13.46
CA ILE A 607 6.64 -30.05 -13.90
C ILE A 607 7.49 -29.14 -14.81
N THR A 608 6.80 -28.25 -15.52
CA THR A 608 7.45 -27.19 -16.32
C THR A 608 8.25 -26.23 -15.45
N SER A 609 9.28 -25.61 -16.00
CA SER A 609 10.01 -24.51 -15.39
C SER A 609 9.35 -23.15 -15.60
N ASP A 610 8.36 -23.06 -16.51
CA ASP A 610 7.65 -21.82 -16.81
C ASP A 610 6.48 -21.65 -15.85
N PRO A 611 6.16 -20.42 -15.47
CA PRO A 611 4.94 -20.13 -14.70
C PRO A 611 3.69 -20.39 -15.55
N LEU A 612 2.53 -20.52 -14.90
CA LEU A 612 1.26 -20.60 -15.61
C LEU A 612 0.97 -19.28 -16.35
N TYR A 613 1.10 -18.15 -15.64
CA TYR A 613 1.01 -16.81 -16.22
C TYR A 613 2.17 -15.95 -15.72
N PRO A 614 2.99 -15.39 -16.60
CA PRO A 614 4.15 -14.59 -16.19
C PRO A 614 3.74 -13.16 -15.77
N PHE A 615 4.61 -12.49 -15.05
CA PHE A 615 4.56 -11.06 -14.80
C PHE A 615 4.31 -10.25 -16.09
N GLY A 616 3.40 -9.30 -16.04
CA GLY A 616 3.00 -8.50 -17.21
C GLY A 616 1.99 -9.17 -18.14
N HIS A 617 1.56 -10.42 -17.86
CA HIS A 617 0.51 -11.10 -18.63
C HIS A 617 -0.87 -10.43 -18.41
N GLY A 618 -1.63 -10.34 -19.48
CA GLY A 618 -3.01 -9.86 -19.52
C GLY A 618 -3.47 -9.65 -20.96
N LEU A 619 -4.65 -10.19 -21.28
CA LEU A 619 -5.25 -10.14 -22.63
C LEU A 619 -6.15 -8.92 -22.77
N SER A 620 -6.41 -8.55 -24.02
CA SER A 620 -7.33 -7.50 -24.44
C SER A 620 -8.28 -8.01 -25.52
N TYR A 621 -9.41 -7.36 -25.71
CA TYR A 621 -10.32 -7.62 -26.84
C TYR A 621 -9.87 -6.95 -28.15
N THR A 622 -8.72 -6.29 -28.14
CA THR A 622 -8.07 -5.72 -29.32
C THR A 622 -6.63 -6.19 -29.40
N GLU A 623 -5.97 -5.98 -30.54
CA GLU A 623 -4.60 -6.38 -30.78
C GLU A 623 -3.69 -5.16 -30.85
N PHE A 624 -2.54 -5.24 -30.19
CA PHE A 624 -1.51 -4.20 -30.20
C PHE A 624 -0.26 -4.69 -30.92
N LYS A 625 0.09 -4.02 -32.00
CA LYS A 625 1.31 -4.32 -32.77
C LYS A 625 2.41 -3.34 -32.37
N TYR A 626 3.49 -3.89 -31.83
CA TYR A 626 4.69 -3.13 -31.46
C TYR A 626 5.60 -2.90 -32.66
N GLY A 627 6.03 -1.66 -32.86
CA GLY A 627 7.07 -1.28 -33.80
C GLY A 627 8.47 -1.65 -33.33
N THR A 628 9.48 -1.16 -33.99
CA THR A 628 10.89 -1.31 -33.59
C THR A 628 11.18 -0.41 -32.38
N VAL A 629 11.95 -0.92 -31.43
CA VAL A 629 12.50 -0.11 -30.33
C VAL A 629 13.67 0.70 -30.89
N THR A 630 13.60 2.02 -30.81
CA THR A 630 14.60 2.92 -31.36
C THR A 630 15.23 3.74 -30.26
N PRO A 631 16.50 3.51 -29.90
CA PRO A 631 17.23 4.35 -28.95
C PRO A 631 17.73 5.63 -29.65
N SER A 632 17.90 6.70 -28.87
CA SER A 632 18.48 7.95 -29.35
C SER A 632 19.97 7.81 -29.73
N ALA A 633 20.65 6.82 -29.14
CA ALA A 633 22.02 6.41 -29.45
C ALA A 633 22.23 4.94 -29.10
N THR A 634 23.12 4.26 -29.83
CA THR A 634 23.52 2.88 -29.52
C THR A 634 24.86 2.81 -28.79
N LYS A 635 25.57 3.93 -28.68
CA LYS A 635 26.84 4.09 -27.97
C LYS A 635 26.79 5.37 -27.16
N VAL A 636 27.04 5.28 -25.87
CA VAL A 636 26.93 6.37 -24.90
C VAL A 636 28.11 6.37 -23.93
N LYS A 637 28.39 7.52 -23.33
CA LYS A 637 29.32 7.71 -22.22
C LYS A 637 28.60 8.00 -20.93
N ARG A 638 29.27 7.82 -19.81
CA ARG A 638 28.75 8.25 -18.51
C ARG A 638 28.37 9.74 -18.54
N GLY A 639 27.15 10.05 -18.12
CA GLY A 639 26.61 11.41 -18.12
C GLY A 639 25.89 11.82 -19.41
N ASP A 640 25.96 11.04 -20.47
CA ASP A 640 25.16 11.27 -21.67
C ASP A 640 23.67 11.08 -21.38
N LYS A 641 22.84 11.76 -22.18
CA LYS A 641 21.39 11.56 -22.20
C LYS A 641 21.06 10.42 -23.16
N LEU A 642 20.28 9.47 -22.71
CA LEU A 642 19.77 8.37 -23.50
C LEU A 642 18.25 8.30 -23.38
N SER A 643 17.57 8.04 -24.48
CA SER A 643 16.14 7.70 -24.48
C SER A 643 15.88 6.59 -25.48
N ALA A 644 14.79 5.89 -25.30
CA ALA A 644 14.30 4.88 -26.24
C ALA A 644 12.83 5.09 -26.51
N GLU A 645 12.39 4.81 -27.74
CA GLU A 645 11.01 4.93 -28.16
C GLU A 645 10.53 3.64 -28.82
N VAL A 646 9.24 3.34 -28.66
CA VAL A 646 8.56 2.28 -29.40
C VAL A 646 7.18 2.78 -29.80
N THR A 647 6.79 2.52 -31.04
CA THR A 647 5.40 2.78 -31.48
C THR A 647 4.53 1.56 -31.21
N VAL A 648 3.29 1.80 -30.78
CA VAL A 648 2.29 0.75 -30.60
C VAL A 648 1.05 1.15 -31.41
N THR A 649 0.64 0.26 -32.29
CA THR A 649 -0.56 0.43 -33.13
C THR A 649 -1.64 -0.51 -32.64
N ASN A 650 -2.81 0.02 -32.36
CA ASN A 650 -4.01 -0.79 -32.15
C ASN A 650 -4.52 -1.27 -33.53
N THR A 651 -4.28 -2.54 -33.84
CA THR A 651 -4.67 -3.13 -35.14
C THR A 651 -6.06 -3.77 -35.12
N GLY A 652 -6.70 -3.85 -33.96
CA GLY A 652 -8.03 -4.41 -33.82
C GLY A 652 -9.14 -3.37 -34.05
N ALA A 653 -10.38 -3.81 -33.91
CA ALA A 653 -11.58 -3.01 -34.17
C ALA A 653 -12.13 -2.27 -32.92
N ARG A 654 -11.50 -2.41 -31.76
CA ARG A 654 -11.95 -1.82 -30.51
C ARG A 654 -10.89 -0.90 -29.94
N ASP A 655 -11.31 0.18 -29.32
CA ASP A 655 -10.43 1.02 -28.49
C ASP A 655 -9.91 0.21 -27.30
N GLY A 656 -8.69 0.50 -26.84
CA GLY A 656 -8.10 -0.19 -25.71
C GLY A 656 -6.95 0.59 -25.09
N ALA A 657 -6.55 0.20 -23.90
CA ALA A 657 -5.35 0.73 -23.27
C ALA A 657 -4.26 -0.34 -23.24
N GLU A 658 -3.02 0.07 -23.57
CA GLU A 658 -1.85 -0.80 -23.54
C GLU A 658 -0.82 -0.27 -22.56
N THR A 659 -0.21 -1.19 -21.81
CA THR A 659 0.91 -0.90 -20.91
C THR A 659 2.21 -1.42 -21.51
N VAL A 660 3.13 -0.52 -21.80
CA VAL A 660 4.48 -0.84 -22.25
C VAL A 660 5.41 -0.94 -21.07
N HIS A 661 6.03 -2.10 -20.89
CA HIS A 661 7.05 -2.36 -19.87
C HIS A 661 8.44 -2.25 -20.49
N TRP A 662 9.29 -1.41 -19.90
CA TRP A 662 10.67 -1.21 -20.32
C TRP A 662 11.62 -1.92 -19.35
N PHE A 663 12.27 -2.97 -19.85
CA PHE A 663 13.26 -3.69 -19.07
C PHE A 663 14.65 -3.36 -19.52
N ILE A 664 15.59 -3.38 -18.58
CA ILE A 664 17.01 -3.36 -18.83
C ILE A 664 17.61 -4.72 -18.45
N SER A 665 18.50 -5.23 -19.28
CA SER A 665 19.35 -6.39 -18.98
C SER A 665 20.80 -5.98 -19.11
N ASP A 666 21.58 -6.42 -18.14
CA ASP A 666 23.03 -6.33 -18.12
C ASP A 666 23.58 -7.75 -18.27
N PRO A 667 24.02 -8.14 -19.48
CA PRO A 667 24.44 -9.51 -19.74
C PRO A 667 25.76 -9.88 -19.08
N TYR A 668 26.66 -8.91 -18.84
CA TYR A 668 28.02 -9.10 -18.34
C TYR A 668 28.37 -8.02 -17.32
N CYS A 669 28.41 -8.35 -16.06
CA CYS A 669 28.65 -7.46 -14.94
C CYS A 669 29.61 -8.09 -13.93
N SER A 670 30.27 -7.31 -13.12
CA SER A 670 31.16 -7.79 -12.05
C SER A 670 30.44 -8.65 -10.98
N ILE A 671 29.09 -8.58 -10.94
CA ILE A 671 28.22 -9.44 -10.14
C ILE A 671 27.15 -10.10 -11.01
N THR A 672 26.55 -11.20 -10.54
CA THR A 672 25.44 -11.83 -11.24
C THR A 672 24.18 -10.97 -11.13
N ARG A 673 23.72 -10.43 -12.28
CA ARG A 673 22.52 -9.59 -12.38
C ARG A 673 21.27 -10.41 -12.71
N PRO A 674 20.06 -9.90 -12.42
CA PRO A 674 18.82 -10.46 -12.93
C PRO A 674 18.81 -10.55 -14.48
N VAL A 675 18.06 -11.51 -15.02
CA VAL A 675 17.92 -11.67 -16.48
C VAL A 675 17.38 -10.42 -17.16
N LYS A 676 16.53 -9.68 -16.45
CA LYS A 676 16.00 -8.35 -16.81
C LYS A 676 15.41 -7.69 -15.58
N GLU A 677 15.39 -6.38 -15.57
CA GLU A 677 14.82 -5.56 -14.50
C GLU A 677 13.89 -4.50 -15.09
N LEU A 678 12.68 -4.35 -14.56
CA LEU A 678 11.78 -3.29 -14.95
C LEU A 678 12.35 -1.94 -14.47
N LYS A 679 12.47 -0.97 -15.37
CA LYS A 679 13.01 0.36 -15.08
C LYS A 679 12.03 1.47 -15.42
N HIS A 680 11.05 1.18 -16.28
CA HIS A 680 9.96 2.11 -16.61
C HIS A 680 8.74 1.36 -17.12
N PHE A 681 7.57 1.93 -16.94
CA PHE A 681 6.33 1.53 -17.59
C PHE A 681 5.46 2.75 -17.89
N GLU A 682 4.67 2.63 -18.93
CA GLU A 682 3.72 3.66 -19.33
C GLU A 682 2.47 3.01 -19.89
N LYS A 683 1.29 3.49 -19.47
CA LYS A 683 -0.01 3.05 -19.97
C LYS A 683 -0.66 4.16 -20.77
N GLN A 684 -1.08 3.86 -22.00
CA GLN A 684 -1.81 4.82 -22.85
C GLN A 684 -3.06 4.18 -23.45
N PHE A 685 -4.12 4.98 -23.56
CA PHE A 685 -5.33 4.61 -24.32
C PHE A 685 -5.08 4.84 -25.82
N ILE A 686 -5.38 3.84 -26.66
CA ILE A 686 -5.11 3.82 -28.10
C ILE A 686 -6.40 3.46 -28.82
N LYS A 687 -6.94 4.36 -29.66
CA LYS A 687 -8.13 4.09 -30.44
C LYS A 687 -7.89 3.02 -31.50
N ALA A 688 -8.94 2.36 -31.97
CA ALA A 688 -8.87 1.43 -33.09
C ALA A 688 -8.22 2.09 -34.32
N GLY A 689 -7.18 1.47 -34.87
CA GLY A 689 -6.36 2.00 -35.97
C GLY A 689 -5.35 3.08 -35.60
N GLU A 690 -5.32 3.58 -34.36
CA GLU A 690 -4.38 4.61 -33.91
C GLU A 690 -3.01 4.01 -33.60
N THR A 691 -1.97 4.79 -33.83
CA THR A 691 -0.59 4.51 -33.40
C THR A 691 -0.14 5.56 -32.40
N LYS A 692 0.41 5.11 -31.28
CA LYS A 692 1.03 5.98 -30.27
C LYS A 692 2.49 5.63 -30.05
N THR A 693 3.25 6.63 -29.65
CA THR A 693 4.65 6.48 -29.26
C THR A 693 4.74 6.44 -27.74
N PHE A 694 5.48 5.46 -27.24
CA PHE A 694 5.87 5.32 -25.85
C PHE A 694 7.35 5.63 -25.74
N ARG A 695 7.74 6.34 -24.68
CA ARG A 695 9.10 6.83 -24.50
C ARG A 695 9.63 6.50 -23.11
N PHE A 696 10.87 6.08 -23.07
CA PHE A 696 11.63 5.91 -21.83
C PHE A 696 12.85 6.82 -21.86
N ASP A 697 12.89 7.80 -20.96
CA ASP A 697 14.08 8.61 -20.70
C ASP A 697 14.95 7.91 -19.66
N ILE A 698 16.10 7.43 -20.11
CA ILE A 698 17.00 6.54 -19.38
C ILE A 698 18.02 7.35 -18.61
N ASP A 699 18.03 7.21 -17.30
CA ASP A 699 19.11 7.66 -16.43
C ASP A 699 20.15 6.55 -16.31
N LEU A 700 21.31 6.74 -16.92
CA LEU A 700 22.34 5.69 -17.01
C LEU A 700 22.79 5.17 -15.63
N GLU A 701 22.97 6.07 -14.66
CA GLU A 701 23.38 5.69 -13.30
C GLU A 701 22.29 4.91 -12.56
N ARG A 702 21.02 5.30 -12.71
CA ARG A 702 19.88 4.64 -12.07
C ARG A 702 19.52 3.33 -12.76
N ASP A 703 19.44 3.33 -14.10
CA ASP A 703 18.77 2.27 -14.86
C ASP A 703 19.74 1.19 -15.35
N PHE A 704 20.98 1.55 -15.69
CA PHE A 704 22.03 0.59 -16.05
C PHE A 704 22.85 0.18 -14.83
N GLY A 705 23.04 1.10 -13.87
CA GLY A 705 23.82 0.84 -12.67
C GLY A 705 23.15 -0.18 -11.72
N PHE A 706 23.97 -0.69 -10.82
CA PHE A 706 23.57 -1.57 -9.73
C PHE A 706 24.11 -1.04 -8.39
N VAL A 707 23.60 -1.59 -7.30
CA VAL A 707 24.03 -1.23 -5.94
C VAL A 707 24.77 -2.44 -5.36
N ASN A 708 25.94 -2.23 -4.76
CA ASN A 708 26.70 -3.30 -4.10
C ASN A 708 26.20 -3.55 -2.66
N GLU A 709 26.84 -4.46 -1.97
CA GLU A 709 26.51 -4.84 -0.57
C GLU A 709 26.63 -3.67 0.45
N ASP A 710 27.47 -2.65 0.15
CA ASP A 710 27.59 -1.44 0.98
C ASP A 710 26.57 -0.36 0.61
N GLY A 711 25.70 -0.63 -0.35
CA GLY A 711 24.73 0.33 -0.89
C GLY A 711 25.38 1.42 -1.75
N LYS A 712 26.58 1.18 -2.28
CA LYS A 712 27.23 2.06 -3.24
C LYS A 712 26.78 1.70 -4.65
N ARG A 713 26.40 2.73 -5.43
CA ARG A 713 26.01 2.55 -6.83
C ARG A 713 27.24 2.50 -7.74
N PHE A 714 27.20 1.56 -8.68
CA PHE A 714 28.20 1.36 -9.73
C PHE A 714 27.52 1.40 -11.08
N LEU A 715 28.22 1.95 -12.06
CA LEU A 715 27.89 1.90 -13.48
C LEU A 715 29.15 1.39 -14.18
N GLU A 716 29.09 0.27 -14.85
CA GLU A 716 30.23 -0.35 -15.54
C GLU A 716 30.12 -0.12 -17.04
N ALA A 717 31.25 0.12 -17.71
CA ALA A 717 31.29 0.12 -19.17
C ALA A 717 31.02 -1.27 -19.70
N GLY A 718 30.25 -1.40 -20.78
CA GLY A 718 29.87 -2.68 -21.34
C GLY A 718 28.60 -2.64 -22.20
N GLU A 719 28.10 -3.82 -22.52
CA GLU A 719 26.88 -4.02 -23.30
C GLU A 719 25.67 -4.06 -22.39
N TYR A 720 24.65 -3.24 -22.68
CA TYR A 720 23.33 -3.25 -22.04
C TYR A 720 22.24 -3.52 -23.07
N HIS A 721 21.15 -4.15 -22.65
CA HIS A 721 20.00 -4.40 -23.51
C HIS A 721 18.76 -3.66 -22.99
N ILE A 722 18.07 -2.97 -23.89
CA ILE A 722 16.72 -2.45 -23.67
C ILE A 722 15.75 -3.47 -24.26
N LEU A 723 14.81 -3.96 -23.43
CA LEU A 723 13.84 -4.98 -23.85
C LEU A 723 12.42 -4.46 -23.69
N VAL A 724 11.62 -4.63 -24.76
CA VAL A 724 10.19 -4.28 -24.78
C VAL A 724 9.46 -5.39 -25.56
N GLN A 725 8.51 -6.06 -24.93
CA GLN A 725 7.63 -7.05 -25.58
C GLN A 725 8.40 -8.04 -26.51
N GLY A 726 9.44 -8.65 -25.96
CA GLY A 726 10.29 -9.61 -26.70
C GLY A 726 11.27 -9.01 -27.70
N LYS A 727 11.24 -7.70 -27.94
CA LYS A 727 12.21 -6.98 -28.77
C LYS A 727 13.39 -6.53 -27.93
N THR A 728 14.59 -6.60 -28.49
CA THR A 728 15.84 -6.25 -27.80
C THR A 728 16.65 -5.28 -28.64
N VAL A 729 17.16 -4.23 -28.01
CA VAL A 729 18.13 -3.29 -28.59
C VAL A 729 19.36 -3.22 -27.69
N LYS A 730 20.54 -3.29 -28.33
CA LYS A 730 21.84 -3.22 -27.65
C LYS A 730 22.31 -1.78 -27.53
N ILE A 731 22.84 -1.43 -26.37
CA ILE A 731 23.50 -0.16 -26.08
C ILE A 731 24.92 -0.48 -25.56
N GLU A 732 25.92 0.18 -26.10
CA GLU A 732 27.30 0.11 -25.62
C GLU A 732 27.57 1.34 -24.74
N LEU A 733 27.81 1.13 -23.45
CA LEU A 733 28.33 2.15 -22.56
C LEU A 733 29.86 2.09 -22.58
N ILE A 734 30.49 3.17 -22.96
CA ILE A 734 31.95 3.32 -22.98
C ILE A 734 32.43 4.26 -21.87
N ASP A 735 33.69 4.16 -21.48
CA ASP A 735 34.33 5.02 -20.48
C ASP A 735 34.34 6.50 -20.88
#